data_48cfc2a79b4bc31dc00ce8ceea74c97e
#
_entry.id   48cfc2a79b4bc31dc00ce8ceea74c97e
#
_cell.length_a   1.000
_cell.length_b   1.000
_cell.length_c   1.000
_cell.angle_alpha   90.00
_cell.angle_beta   90.00
_cell.angle_gamma   90.00
#
_symmetry.space_group_name_H-M   'P 1'
#
loop_
_entity.id
_entity.type
_entity.pdbx_description
1 polymer ?
#
loop_
_entity_poly.entity_id
_entity_poly.type
_entity_poly.pdbx_seq_one_letter_code
_entity_poly.pdbx_strand_id
1 'polypeptide(L)'
;MQLKVPPELQKKEHLELHWDANNEGLVWTKDGTPLQGLTGGGERVEWILPDSFRDGKFHTIYIEMACNGMFGNPPGDMIQPPDMNKYFQLHQAEIVAINLQARQLAVDFWIIGDGAREFPEDAWQSHTALQIENEIMDTFIAGKGSHESISKCREIATKYIGDVNSAKVYDGEEHPMVYGIGHCHIDTVWLWPWAETKRKIARSWLNQCDLMDRYPEHRFCCSQAQQFKWLEKLYPAAFDRVKLKVKKGSFQPIGGSWVEHDTNLPSGESLVRQFLYGQRFFESHFGERSRTFWLPDTFGYSSQLPQLCRLAGMNRFFTQKLSWNNINSFPHTTFNWVALDGSQVICHMAPAETYTAEAHFGDVKRSMTQHKSMDQDKTSLLVFGKGDGGGGPTWEHLEKLRRCRGISDTVGLLPKVKMGDSVEDFFDRLEKKAVEGTKFVTWYGELYFELHRGTYTSQANNKWNNRKSEIMMHDLEFLATMASIKDSSYKYPKKEMDDMWENILLCQFHDCLPGSCIEMVYDDSDEMYAGNFKVGHVLLQEALSNLGFARYDAGKDDLVGLNLLPWPRAEIVPLPGVAKSSNPQYVFVEGGPGTMTVDSSSTIHPRYAASITQLEDDVFLLQNAELQVTIARGTITSLYDIASDREVIKPGGKANQLVVFDDKPLYWQAWDVEVYHLDSREELRSCCASKIVENGPHRVSLVTETKISESSWIKTTVALSASLMSPHASPAFVDVSAEVEWHEKWKFLKVEFPVDIRNTEASYETQYGIIRRPTHYNTTWDMAKFEVCCHKWADLSENGYGVSVLNDSKYGFATCGDVMRLSLLRSPKAPDGHADMGELISHSLSVPFIC
;
A
#
# COMPACT_ATOMS: atom_id res chain seq x y z
N MET A 1 -34.94 18.20 -0.55
CA MET A 1 -36.04 17.62 -1.37
C MET A 1 -37.25 17.38 -0.48
N GLN A 2 -38.46 17.54 -1.05
CA GLN A 2 -39.72 17.17 -0.36
C GLN A 2 -40.35 16.00 -1.11
N LEU A 3 -40.62 14.92 -0.41
CA LEU A 3 -41.26 13.71 -0.93
C LEU A 3 -42.70 13.64 -0.45
N LYS A 4 -43.60 13.23 -1.31
CA LYS A 4 -44.99 12.91 -0.98
C LYS A 4 -45.37 11.66 -1.76
N VAL A 5 -45.72 10.59 -1.06
CA VAL A 5 -46.21 9.38 -1.72
C VAL A 5 -47.61 9.62 -2.25
N PRO A 6 -47.85 9.43 -3.55
CA PRO A 6 -49.19 9.56 -4.14
C PRO A 6 -50.18 8.56 -3.56
N PRO A 7 -51.50 8.89 -3.48
CA PRO A 7 -52.50 8.03 -2.85
C PRO A 7 -52.56 6.61 -3.42
N GLU A 8 -52.35 6.45 -4.74
CA GLU A 8 -52.37 5.18 -5.46
C GLU A 8 -51.17 4.27 -5.10
N LEU A 9 -50.09 4.85 -4.58
CA LEU A 9 -48.90 4.09 -4.17
C LEU A 9 -48.87 3.78 -2.67
N GLN A 10 -49.61 4.49 -1.82
CA GLN A 10 -49.53 4.35 -0.36
C GLN A 10 -49.75 2.93 0.17
N LYS A 11 -50.59 2.14 -0.54
CA LYS A 11 -50.95 0.76 -0.17
C LYS A 11 -50.08 -0.30 -0.87
N LYS A 12 -49.11 0.09 -1.67
CA LYS A 12 -48.24 -0.87 -2.33
C LYS A 12 -47.29 -1.54 -1.29
N GLU A 13 -47.02 -2.82 -1.51
CA GLU A 13 -46.18 -3.63 -0.61
C GLU A 13 -44.79 -3.05 -0.43
N HIS A 14 -44.16 -2.61 -1.51
CA HIS A 14 -42.79 -2.12 -1.52
C HIS A 14 -42.67 -0.84 -2.34
N LEU A 15 -42.07 0.20 -1.74
CA LEU A 15 -41.84 1.49 -2.37
C LEU A 15 -40.38 1.89 -2.19
N GLU A 16 -39.79 2.40 -3.24
CA GLU A 16 -38.43 2.93 -3.28
C GLU A 16 -38.41 4.33 -3.87
N LEU A 17 -37.54 5.17 -3.36
CA LEU A 17 -37.06 6.35 -4.09
C LEU A 17 -35.89 5.87 -4.95
N HIS A 18 -36.01 6.03 -6.26
CA HIS A 18 -34.90 5.88 -7.19
C HIS A 18 -34.28 7.25 -7.45
N TRP A 19 -32.98 7.35 -7.20
CA TRP A 19 -32.20 8.57 -7.40
C TRP A 19 -30.90 8.24 -8.09
N ASP A 20 -30.73 8.72 -9.30
CA ASP A 20 -29.50 8.57 -10.08
C ASP A 20 -29.03 9.92 -10.62
N ALA A 21 -27.91 10.41 -10.14
CA ALA A 21 -27.23 11.58 -10.64
C ALA A 21 -25.83 11.25 -11.22
N ASN A 22 -25.59 9.95 -11.51
CA ASN A 22 -24.34 9.42 -12.03
C ASN A 22 -23.09 9.73 -11.17
N ASN A 23 -23.31 9.91 -9.86
CA ASN A 23 -22.29 10.10 -8.82
C ASN A 23 -22.78 9.48 -7.50
N GLU A 24 -21.94 9.58 -6.48
CA GLU A 24 -22.34 9.09 -5.15
C GLU A 24 -23.14 10.12 -4.36
N GLY A 25 -24.04 9.66 -3.51
CA GLY A 25 -24.86 10.49 -2.63
C GLY A 25 -25.15 9.85 -1.28
N LEU A 26 -25.52 10.65 -0.29
CA LEU A 26 -25.97 10.20 1.03
C LEU A 26 -27.32 10.83 1.36
N VAL A 27 -28.28 9.99 1.71
CA VAL A 27 -29.62 10.40 2.13
C VAL A 27 -29.60 10.76 3.61
N TRP A 28 -30.16 11.92 3.96
CA TRP A 28 -30.26 12.45 5.32
C TRP A 28 -31.69 12.75 5.69
N THR A 29 -32.01 12.55 6.95
CA THR A 29 -33.24 13.07 7.52
C THR A 29 -33.20 14.60 7.68
N LYS A 30 -34.34 15.22 7.93
CA LYS A 30 -34.43 16.66 8.18
C LYS A 30 -33.62 17.12 9.41
N ASP A 31 -33.47 16.29 10.39
CA ASP A 31 -32.72 16.56 11.63
C ASP A 31 -31.23 16.20 11.56
N GLY A 32 -30.75 15.81 10.38
CA GLY A 32 -29.32 15.58 10.13
C GLY A 32 -28.83 14.18 10.50
N THR A 33 -29.71 13.18 10.53
CA THR A 33 -29.31 11.78 10.68
C THR A 33 -29.03 11.16 9.31
N PRO A 34 -27.83 10.60 9.05
CA PRO A 34 -27.53 9.93 7.80
C PRO A 34 -28.24 8.57 7.75
N LEU A 35 -28.84 8.25 6.60
CA LEU A 35 -29.67 7.06 6.41
C LEU A 35 -29.02 6.01 5.55
N GLN A 36 -28.76 6.32 4.27
CA GLN A 36 -28.30 5.37 3.28
C GLN A 36 -27.47 6.05 2.18
N GLY A 37 -26.44 5.38 1.70
CA GLY A 37 -25.68 5.79 0.53
C GLY A 37 -26.37 5.42 -0.77
N LEU A 38 -26.16 6.25 -1.80
CA LEU A 38 -26.58 6.06 -3.18
C LEU A 38 -25.36 6.04 -4.08
N THR A 39 -25.38 5.19 -5.10
CA THR A 39 -24.32 5.12 -6.12
C THR A 39 -24.99 5.18 -7.48
N GLY A 40 -24.63 6.18 -8.27
CA GLY A 40 -25.20 6.39 -9.61
C GLY A 40 -24.75 5.36 -10.64
N GLY A 41 -25.25 5.48 -11.85
CA GLY A 41 -24.97 4.56 -12.94
C GLY A 41 -25.68 3.21 -12.81
N GLY A 42 -26.76 3.15 -12.04
CA GLY A 42 -27.59 1.96 -11.87
C GLY A 42 -27.09 0.98 -10.82
N GLU A 43 -26.00 1.28 -10.08
CA GLU A 43 -25.43 0.32 -9.13
C GLU A 43 -26.21 0.23 -7.82
N ARG A 44 -26.57 1.35 -7.22
CA ARG A 44 -27.39 1.44 -6.00
C ARG A 44 -28.13 2.76 -5.99
N VAL A 45 -29.19 2.83 -6.78
CA VAL A 45 -29.99 4.03 -6.97
C VAL A 45 -31.23 4.06 -6.09
N GLU A 46 -31.56 2.94 -5.44
CA GLU A 46 -32.77 2.76 -4.66
C GLU A 46 -32.57 3.05 -3.16
N TRP A 47 -33.53 3.75 -2.59
CA TRP A 47 -33.72 3.86 -1.16
C TRP A 47 -35.13 3.41 -0.80
N ILE A 48 -35.26 2.37 0.06
CA ILE A 48 -36.52 1.85 0.49
C ILE A 48 -37.21 2.89 1.37
N LEU A 49 -38.41 3.34 0.95
CA LEU A 49 -39.15 4.34 1.69
C LEU A 49 -39.77 3.74 2.97
N PRO A 50 -39.48 4.33 4.15
CA PRO A 50 -40.07 3.91 5.40
C PRO A 50 -41.64 4.03 5.38
N ASP A 51 -42.34 3.19 6.13
CA ASP A 51 -43.79 3.23 6.19
C ASP A 51 -44.32 4.58 6.66
N SER A 52 -43.57 5.28 7.51
CA SER A 52 -43.91 6.64 7.97
C SER A 52 -44.02 7.67 6.86
N PHE A 53 -43.44 7.41 5.68
CA PHE A 53 -43.49 8.29 4.49
C PHE A 53 -44.75 8.06 3.63
N ARG A 54 -45.55 7.02 3.96
CA ARG A 54 -46.74 6.61 3.19
C ARG A 54 -48.02 7.25 3.67
N ASP A 55 -47.94 8.25 4.53
CA ASP A 55 -49.08 8.96 5.13
C ASP A 55 -49.73 10.03 4.26
N GLY A 56 -49.22 10.23 3.04
CA GLY A 56 -49.70 11.23 2.09
C GLY A 56 -49.33 12.67 2.40
N LYS A 57 -48.47 12.90 3.40
CA LYS A 57 -47.94 14.22 3.72
C LYS A 57 -46.59 14.44 3.02
N PHE A 58 -46.11 15.68 3.06
CA PHE A 58 -44.77 16.01 2.61
C PHE A 58 -43.75 15.69 3.68
N HIS A 59 -42.74 14.91 3.31
CA HIS A 59 -41.58 14.59 4.12
C HIS A 59 -40.34 15.26 3.51
N THR A 60 -39.55 15.91 4.35
CA THR A 60 -38.30 16.56 3.92
C THR A 60 -37.12 15.63 4.17
N ILE A 61 -36.32 15.41 3.13
CA ILE A 61 -35.02 14.76 3.21
C ILE A 61 -33.99 15.65 2.52
N TYR A 62 -32.73 15.39 2.85
CA TYR A 62 -31.61 15.96 2.11
C TYR A 62 -30.85 14.82 1.44
N ILE A 63 -30.30 15.07 0.24
CA ILE A 63 -29.38 14.17 -0.45
C ILE A 63 -28.10 14.96 -0.65
N GLU A 64 -27.05 14.60 0.08
CA GLU A 64 -25.71 15.13 -0.09
C GLU A 64 -25.08 14.45 -1.29
N MET A 65 -24.79 15.22 -2.33
CA MET A 65 -24.20 14.70 -3.57
C MET A 65 -22.68 14.94 -3.57
N ALA A 66 -21.92 13.93 -3.89
CA ALA A 66 -20.48 14.06 -4.09
C ALA A 66 -20.19 14.63 -5.48
N CYS A 67 -19.22 15.53 -5.57
CA CYS A 67 -18.63 15.93 -6.86
C CYS A 67 -17.57 14.90 -7.30
N ASN A 68 -17.91 13.61 -7.16
CA ASN A 68 -17.00 12.49 -7.41
C ASN A 68 -17.80 11.25 -7.78
N GLY A 69 -17.31 10.49 -8.75
CA GLY A 69 -17.84 9.15 -9.05
C GLY A 69 -17.22 8.10 -8.13
N MET A 70 -17.66 6.84 -8.22
CA MET A 70 -17.09 5.74 -7.42
C MET A 70 -15.57 5.64 -7.61
N PHE A 71 -15.08 5.81 -8.83
CA PHE A 71 -13.67 5.77 -9.19
C PHE A 71 -13.11 7.15 -9.59
N GLY A 72 -13.43 8.18 -8.81
CA GLY A 72 -12.95 9.53 -9.06
C GLY A 72 -13.63 10.23 -10.23
N ASN A 73 -12.93 11.18 -10.83
CA ASN A 73 -13.41 12.04 -11.90
C ASN A 73 -12.56 11.99 -13.18
N PRO A 74 -12.19 10.82 -13.70
CA PRO A 74 -11.39 10.75 -14.91
C PRO A 74 -12.18 11.29 -16.12
N PRO A 75 -11.51 11.90 -17.12
CA PRO A 75 -12.16 12.39 -18.34
C PRO A 75 -12.61 11.25 -19.27
N GLY A 76 -12.02 10.07 -19.14
CA GLY A 76 -12.30 8.89 -19.95
C GLY A 76 -12.01 7.63 -19.14
N ASP A 77 -10.92 6.94 -19.46
CA ASP A 77 -10.48 5.75 -18.73
C ASP A 77 -10.22 6.07 -17.26
N MET A 78 -10.40 5.07 -16.40
CA MET A 78 -10.34 5.22 -14.95
C MET A 78 -9.00 5.79 -14.46
N ILE A 79 -7.89 5.35 -15.01
CA ILE A 79 -6.55 5.78 -14.60
C ILE A 79 -6.07 6.95 -15.46
N GLN A 80 -6.53 8.13 -15.11
CA GLN A 80 -6.17 9.41 -15.73
C GLN A 80 -6.16 10.51 -14.66
N PRO A 81 -5.46 11.62 -14.89
CA PRO A 81 -5.65 12.83 -14.07
C PRO A 81 -7.12 13.26 -14.04
N PRO A 82 -7.64 13.75 -12.90
CA PRO A 82 -9.05 14.08 -12.78
C PRO A 82 -9.45 15.25 -13.67
N ASP A 83 -10.65 15.16 -14.26
CA ASP A 83 -11.30 16.29 -14.92
C ASP A 83 -11.93 17.20 -13.87
N MET A 84 -11.31 18.36 -13.61
CA MET A 84 -11.78 19.35 -12.64
C MET A 84 -13.08 20.04 -13.06
N ASN A 85 -13.51 19.87 -14.31
CA ASN A 85 -14.74 20.46 -14.86
C ASN A 85 -15.80 19.40 -15.15
N LYS A 86 -15.68 18.19 -14.58
CA LYS A 86 -16.66 17.13 -14.81
C LYS A 86 -18.03 17.52 -14.28
N TYR A 87 -19.06 17.29 -15.11
CA TYR A 87 -20.46 17.53 -14.76
C TYR A 87 -21.16 16.23 -14.40
N PHE A 88 -22.03 16.32 -13.41
CA PHE A 88 -22.96 15.25 -13.04
C PHE A 88 -24.38 15.71 -13.32
N GLN A 89 -25.20 14.82 -13.88
CA GLN A 89 -26.57 15.11 -14.27
C GLN A 89 -27.55 14.21 -13.54
N LEU A 90 -28.64 14.79 -13.05
CA LEU A 90 -29.73 14.01 -12.47
C LEU A 90 -30.50 13.31 -13.60
N HIS A 91 -30.39 11.98 -13.65
CA HIS A 91 -31.06 11.13 -14.62
C HIS A 91 -32.41 10.59 -14.10
N GLN A 92 -32.48 10.29 -12.80
CA GLN A 92 -33.66 9.69 -12.19
C GLN A 92 -33.94 10.30 -10.81
N ALA A 93 -35.19 10.64 -10.53
CA ALA A 93 -35.66 11.07 -9.21
C ALA A 93 -37.17 10.77 -9.10
N GLU A 94 -37.52 9.54 -8.77
CA GLU A 94 -38.92 9.09 -8.79
C GLU A 94 -39.21 8.07 -7.67
N ILE A 95 -40.50 8.03 -7.23
CA ILE A 95 -41.01 7.01 -6.31
C ILE A 95 -41.54 5.85 -7.14
N VAL A 96 -41.00 4.66 -6.92
CA VAL A 96 -41.29 3.45 -7.71
C VAL A 96 -41.90 2.39 -6.80
N ALA A 97 -42.99 1.76 -7.26
CA ALA A 97 -43.55 0.58 -6.62
C ALA A 97 -42.96 -0.68 -7.28
N ILE A 98 -42.13 -1.40 -6.53
CA ILE A 98 -41.47 -2.59 -7.03
C ILE A 98 -42.32 -3.84 -6.90
N ASN A 99 -42.37 -4.63 -7.99
CA ASN A 99 -42.88 -5.99 -7.92
C ASN A 99 -41.74 -6.92 -7.46
N LEU A 100 -41.75 -7.27 -6.17
CA LEU A 100 -40.71 -8.10 -5.57
C LEU A 100 -40.62 -9.49 -6.21
N GLN A 101 -41.74 -10.08 -6.65
CA GLN A 101 -41.71 -11.39 -7.34
C GLN A 101 -41.00 -11.30 -8.71
N ALA A 102 -41.22 -10.21 -9.45
CA ALA A 102 -40.54 -9.97 -10.73
C ALA A 102 -39.03 -9.73 -10.52
N ARG A 103 -38.66 -8.94 -9.47
CA ARG A 103 -37.26 -8.73 -9.10
C ARG A 103 -36.57 -10.05 -8.74
N GLN A 104 -37.21 -10.89 -7.98
CA GLN A 104 -36.70 -12.20 -7.61
C GLN A 104 -36.58 -13.13 -8.86
N LEU A 105 -37.57 -13.11 -9.75
CA LEU A 105 -37.55 -13.89 -10.99
C LEU A 105 -36.35 -13.46 -11.90
N ALA A 106 -36.06 -12.16 -11.96
CA ALA A 106 -34.92 -11.67 -12.73
C ALA A 106 -33.58 -12.27 -12.24
N VAL A 107 -33.38 -12.36 -10.92
CA VAL A 107 -32.19 -13.02 -10.35
C VAL A 107 -32.22 -14.53 -10.59
N ASP A 108 -33.39 -15.17 -10.44
CA ASP A 108 -33.52 -16.62 -10.75
C ASP A 108 -33.11 -16.93 -12.18
N PHE A 109 -33.65 -16.17 -13.13
CA PHE A 109 -33.39 -16.33 -14.55
C PHE A 109 -31.90 -16.09 -14.86
N TRP A 110 -31.29 -15.03 -14.30
CA TRP A 110 -29.87 -14.76 -14.46
C TRP A 110 -28.99 -15.96 -14.03
N ILE A 111 -29.20 -16.45 -12.80
CA ILE A 111 -28.34 -17.51 -12.24
C ILE A 111 -28.59 -18.87 -12.93
N ILE A 112 -29.80 -19.17 -13.39
CA ILE A 112 -30.09 -20.36 -14.21
C ILE A 112 -29.33 -20.25 -15.52
N GLY A 113 -29.37 -19.06 -16.19
CA GLY A 113 -28.63 -18.81 -17.42
C GLY A 113 -27.12 -18.93 -17.25
N ASP A 114 -26.57 -18.50 -16.10
CA ASP A 114 -25.17 -18.76 -15.75
C ASP A 114 -24.90 -20.26 -15.66
N GLY A 115 -25.81 -21.05 -15.06
CA GLY A 115 -25.70 -22.50 -15.03
C GLY A 115 -25.66 -23.13 -16.42
N ALA A 116 -26.45 -22.61 -17.38
CA ALA A 116 -26.43 -23.07 -18.77
C ALA A 116 -25.09 -22.77 -19.47
N ARG A 117 -24.43 -21.65 -19.13
CA ARG A 117 -23.18 -21.23 -19.77
C ARG A 117 -21.93 -21.77 -19.08
N GLU A 118 -21.97 -21.96 -17.78
CA GLU A 118 -20.81 -22.25 -16.97
C GLU A 118 -20.58 -23.73 -16.65
N PHE A 119 -21.63 -24.54 -16.63
CA PHE A 119 -21.46 -25.99 -16.55
C PHE A 119 -20.91 -26.55 -17.87
N PRO A 120 -20.21 -27.69 -17.84
CA PRO A 120 -19.75 -28.34 -19.07
C PRO A 120 -20.90 -28.52 -20.06
N GLU A 121 -20.66 -28.25 -21.34
CA GLU A 121 -21.67 -28.30 -22.39
C GLU A 121 -22.34 -29.68 -22.51
N ASP A 122 -21.64 -30.76 -22.22
CA ASP A 122 -22.12 -32.14 -22.21
C ASP A 122 -22.77 -32.57 -20.90
N ALA A 123 -22.79 -31.69 -19.90
CA ALA A 123 -23.39 -32.02 -18.60
C ALA A 123 -24.92 -31.82 -18.63
N TRP A 124 -25.66 -32.78 -18.05
CA TRP A 124 -27.11 -32.69 -17.97
C TRP A 124 -27.58 -31.43 -17.23
N GLN A 125 -26.75 -30.89 -16.31
CA GLN A 125 -27.01 -29.67 -15.58
C GLN A 125 -27.10 -28.45 -16.48
N SER A 126 -26.23 -28.32 -17.48
CA SER A 126 -26.28 -27.24 -18.49
C SER A 126 -27.53 -27.36 -19.36
N HIS A 127 -27.82 -28.54 -19.86
CA HIS A 127 -29.04 -28.79 -20.67
C HIS A 127 -30.32 -28.55 -19.89
N THR A 128 -30.38 -28.97 -18.62
CA THR A 128 -31.55 -28.74 -17.77
C THR A 128 -31.71 -27.23 -17.47
N ALA A 129 -30.63 -26.49 -17.23
CA ALA A 129 -30.68 -25.06 -17.05
C ALA A 129 -31.30 -24.37 -18.28
N LEU A 130 -30.82 -24.67 -19.47
CA LEU A 130 -31.34 -24.14 -20.73
C LEU A 130 -32.81 -24.48 -20.96
N GLN A 131 -33.21 -25.72 -20.63
CA GLN A 131 -34.62 -26.15 -20.71
C GLN A 131 -35.51 -25.33 -19.76
N ILE A 132 -35.08 -25.13 -18.54
CA ILE A 132 -35.80 -24.34 -17.53
C ILE A 132 -35.91 -22.88 -17.97
N GLU A 133 -34.85 -22.26 -18.49
CA GLU A 133 -34.90 -20.90 -19.04
C GLU A 133 -35.94 -20.76 -20.12
N ASN A 134 -35.99 -21.71 -21.09
CA ASN A 134 -36.98 -21.71 -22.14
C ASN A 134 -38.39 -21.85 -21.56
N GLU A 135 -38.64 -22.76 -20.60
CA GLU A 135 -39.93 -22.95 -19.98
C GLU A 135 -40.37 -21.67 -19.25
N ILE A 136 -39.46 -20.97 -18.58
CA ILE A 136 -39.71 -19.67 -17.93
C ILE A 136 -40.11 -18.62 -18.98
N MET A 137 -39.32 -18.47 -20.03
CA MET A 137 -39.58 -17.50 -21.11
C MET A 137 -40.93 -17.74 -21.80
N ASP A 138 -41.22 -19.00 -22.15
CA ASP A 138 -42.49 -19.35 -22.77
C ASP A 138 -43.68 -19.02 -21.84
N THR A 139 -43.56 -19.36 -20.56
CA THR A 139 -44.61 -19.08 -19.56
C THR A 139 -44.79 -17.56 -19.32
N PHE A 140 -43.67 -16.83 -19.27
CA PHE A 140 -43.70 -15.36 -19.07
C PHE A 140 -44.36 -14.65 -20.26
N ILE A 141 -43.96 -15.04 -21.50
CA ILE A 141 -44.49 -14.45 -22.75
C ILE A 141 -45.96 -14.78 -22.92
N ALA A 142 -46.35 -16.07 -22.77
CA ALA A 142 -47.73 -16.51 -22.86
C ALA A 142 -48.66 -15.79 -21.86
N GLY A 143 -48.15 -15.57 -20.64
CA GLY A 143 -48.88 -14.85 -19.56
C GLY A 143 -48.73 -13.34 -19.61
N LYS A 144 -47.99 -12.79 -20.59
CA LYS A 144 -47.70 -11.33 -20.76
C LYS A 144 -47.14 -10.66 -19.52
N GLY A 145 -46.30 -11.35 -18.76
CA GLY A 145 -45.71 -10.84 -17.54
C GLY A 145 -46.72 -10.50 -16.42
N SER A 146 -47.91 -11.13 -16.43
CA SER A 146 -48.90 -10.98 -15.34
C SER A 146 -48.36 -11.53 -14.02
N HIS A 147 -48.94 -11.09 -12.89
CA HIS A 147 -48.57 -11.62 -11.57
C HIS A 147 -48.67 -13.15 -11.50
N GLU A 148 -49.70 -13.73 -12.10
CA GLU A 148 -49.86 -15.19 -12.16
C GLU A 148 -48.76 -15.86 -12.97
N SER A 149 -48.37 -15.30 -14.12
CA SER A 149 -47.29 -15.86 -14.94
C SER A 149 -45.92 -15.73 -14.25
N ILE A 150 -45.68 -14.61 -13.55
CA ILE A 150 -44.48 -14.43 -12.77
C ILE A 150 -44.40 -15.48 -11.65
N SER A 151 -45.50 -15.72 -10.93
CA SER A 151 -45.55 -16.78 -9.90
C SER A 151 -45.25 -18.16 -10.46
N LYS A 152 -45.85 -18.50 -11.61
CA LYS A 152 -45.58 -19.77 -12.30
C LYS A 152 -44.10 -19.88 -12.76
N CYS A 153 -43.52 -18.81 -13.29
CA CYS A 153 -42.13 -18.78 -13.64
C CYS A 153 -41.21 -19.04 -12.44
N ARG A 154 -41.54 -18.46 -11.28
CA ARG A 154 -40.83 -18.70 -10.02
C ARG A 154 -40.89 -20.17 -9.58
N GLU A 155 -42.10 -20.79 -9.71
CA GLU A 155 -42.28 -22.22 -9.44
C GLU A 155 -41.41 -23.10 -10.41
N ILE A 156 -41.34 -22.72 -11.68
CA ILE A 156 -40.48 -23.39 -12.66
C ILE A 156 -39.02 -23.25 -12.27
N ALA A 157 -38.57 -22.05 -11.95
CA ALA A 157 -37.21 -21.77 -11.50
C ALA A 157 -36.79 -22.62 -10.29
N THR A 158 -37.71 -22.83 -9.34
CA THR A 158 -37.46 -23.59 -8.11
C THR A 158 -37.10 -25.05 -8.39
N LYS A 159 -37.51 -25.64 -9.52
CA LYS A 159 -37.08 -26.98 -9.94
C LYS A 159 -35.56 -27.11 -10.10
N TYR A 160 -34.88 -26.04 -10.47
CA TYR A 160 -33.44 -26.01 -10.69
C TYR A 160 -32.69 -25.38 -9.50
N ILE A 161 -33.20 -24.24 -8.99
CA ILE A 161 -32.54 -23.49 -7.94
C ILE A 161 -32.73 -24.16 -6.57
N GLY A 162 -33.84 -24.88 -6.35
CA GLY A 162 -34.23 -25.43 -5.05
C GLY A 162 -34.71 -24.36 -4.09
N ASP A 163 -34.63 -24.63 -2.78
CA ASP A 163 -35.07 -23.70 -1.72
C ASP A 163 -33.96 -22.67 -1.40
N VAL A 164 -34.14 -21.45 -1.90
CA VAL A 164 -33.20 -20.34 -1.67
C VAL A 164 -33.15 -19.88 -0.22
N ASN A 165 -34.13 -20.19 0.61
CA ASN A 165 -34.22 -19.83 2.02
C ASN A 165 -33.70 -20.95 2.94
N SER A 166 -33.27 -22.09 2.37
CA SER A 166 -32.73 -23.18 3.15
C SER A 166 -31.54 -22.73 3.97
N ALA A 167 -31.61 -22.83 5.29
CA ALA A 167 -30.54 -22.63 6.22
C ALA A 167 -29.77 -23.94 6.52
N LYS A 168 -29.51 -24.76 5.50
CA LYS A 168 -28.78 -25.99 5.68
C LYS A 168 -27.40 -25.73 6.28
N VAL A 169 -27.15 -26.42 7.39
CA VAL A 169 -25.82 -26.48 7.98
C VAL A 169 -25.13 -27.70 7.37
N TYR A 170 -23.96 -27.47 6.79
CA TYR A 170 -23.14 -28.57 6.29
C TYR A 170 -22.16 -28.96 7.38
N ASP A 171 -22.44 -30.12 7.99
CA ASP A 171 -21.55 -30.73 8.97
C ASP A 171 -20.65 -31.72 8.20
N GLY A 172 -19.34 -31.43 8.18
CA GLY A 172 -18.33 -32.32 7.61
C GLY A 172 -17.72 -31.83 6.29
N GLU A 173 -16.59 -32.45 5.93
CA GLU A 173 -15.72 -32.04 4.82
C GLU A 173 -15.85 -32.90 3.56
N GLU A 174 -16.96 -33.59 3.41
CA GLU A 174 -17.15 -34.48 2.27
C GLU A 174 -17.24 -33.75 0.92
N HIS A 175 -17.68 -32.49 0.93
CA HIS A 175 -17.85 -31.66 -0.26
C HIS A 175 -17.06 -30.37 -0.20
N PRO A 176 -16.56 -29.89 -1.36
CA PRO A 176 -16.00 -28.54 -1.43
C PRO A 176 -16.99 -27.49 -0.93
N MET A 177 -16.50 -26.50 -0.16
CA MET A 177 -17.34 -25.48 0.47
C MET A 177 -16.74 -24.08 0.30
N VAL A 178 -17.61 -23.12 0.00
CA VAL A 178 -17.25 -21.71 -0.14
C VAL A 178 -17.95 -20.90 0.95
N TYR A 179 -17.19 -20.17 1.73
CA TYR A 179 -17.66 -19.23 2.74
C TYR A 179 -17.86 -17.86 2.10
N GLY A 180 -19.11 -17.43 1.95
CA GLY A 180 -19.45 -16.11 1.39
C GLY A 180 -19.37 -15.03 2.47
N ILE A 181 -18.40 -14.12 2.32
CA ILE A 181 -18.16 -13.00 3.23
C ILE A 181 -18.34 -11.68 2.47
N GLY A 182 -19.28 -10.86 2.92
CA GLY A 182 -19.42 -9.50 2.41
C GLY A 182 -18.22 -8.64 2.80
N HIS A 183 -17.73 -7.83 1.85
CA HIS A 183 -16.52 -7.02 2.03
C HIS A 183 -16.66 -5.68 1.30
N CYS A 184 -15.94 -4.69 1.79
CA CYS A 184 -15.81 -3.40 1.17
C CYS A 184 -14.38 -2.90 1.37
N HIS A 185 -13.51 -3.21 0.44
CA HIS A 185 -12.25 -2.50 0.35
C HIS A 185 -12.54 -1.06 -0.06
N ILE A 186 -12.06 -0.09 0.72
CA ILE A 186 -12.18 1.34 0.39
C ILE A 186 -10.78 1.93 0.42
N ASP A 187 -10.32 2.36 -0.75
CA ASP A 187 -9.07 3.09 -0.82
C ASP A 187 -9.16 4.36 0.03
N THR A 188 -8.27 4.45 1.01
CA THR A 188 -8.22 5.60 1.91
C THR A 188 -7.88 6.88 1.17
N VAL A 189 -7.15 6.76 0.08
CA VAL A 189 -6.96 7.74 -1.01
C VAL A 189 -6.55 7.00 -2.28
N TRP A 190 -6.87 7.51 -3.42
CA TRP A 190 -6.41 7.00 -4.71
C TRP A 190 -6.75 7.99 -5.83
N LEU A 191 -7.93 7.82 -6.47
CA LEU A 191 -8.45 8.73 -7.49
C LEU A 191 -9.34 9.84 -6.86
N TRP A 192 -9.30 9.97 -5.55
CA TRP A 192 -9.98 10.96 -4.72
C TRP A 192 -9.17 11.25 -3.45
N PRO A 193 -9.33 12.46 -2.86
CA PRO A 193 -8.63 12.86 -1.64
C PRO A 193 -9.27 12.27 -0.37
N TRP A 194 -8.58 12.36 0.78
CA TRP A 194 -9.10 11.94 2.09
C TRP A 194 -10.46 12.53 2.46
N ALA A 195 -10.73 13.77 2.01
CA ALA A 195 -12.02 14.42 2.26
C ALA A 195 -13.18 13.62 1.70
N GLU A 196 -13.01 12.97 0.54
CA GLU A 196 -14.05 12.15 -0.07
C GLU A 196 -14.16 10.77 0.59
N THR A 197 -13.06 10.16 1.00
CA THR A 197 -13.09 8.88 1.72
C THR A 197 -13.90 8.95 3.00
N LYS A 198 -13.80 10.07 3.74
CA LYS A 198 -14.62 10.31 4.93
C LYS A 198 -16.13 10.21 4.64
N ARG A 199 -16.57 10.57 3.43
CA ARG A 199 -17.98 10.44 2.98
C ARG A 199 -18.28 9.03 2.46
N LYS A 200 -17.35 8.42 1.69
CA LYS A 200 -17.49 7.05 1.15
C LYS A 200 -17.75 6.02 2.26
N ILE A 201 -17.06 6.15 3.38
CA ILE A 201 -17.22 5.26 4.55
C ILE A 201 -18.66 5.30 5.06
N ALA A 202 -19.22 6.48 5.27
CA ALA A 202 -20.59 6.63 5.77
C ALA A 202 -21.60 6.04 4.79
N ARG A 203 -21.47 6.33 3.48
CA ARG A 203 -22.32 5.77 2.44
C ARG A 203 -22.27 4.24 2.42
N SER A 204 -21.07 3.68 2.41
CA SER A 204 -20.84 2.24 2.27
C SER A 204 -21.35 1.46 3.49
N TRP A 205 -20.97 1.87 4.69
CA TRP A 205 -21.24 1.09 5.89
C TRP A 205 -22.68 1.19 6.38
N LEU A 206 -23.36 2.32 6.14
CA LEU A 206 -24.80 2.42 6.40
C LEU A 206 -25.59 1.45 5.52
N ASN A 207 -25.19 1.30 4.24
CA ASN A 207 -25.80 0.32 3.34
C ASN A 207 -25.66 -1.12 3.87
N GLN A 208 -24.48 -1.45 4.43
CA GLN A 208 -24.26 -2.77 5.00
C GLN A 208 -25.12 -3.00 6.26
N CYS A 209 -25.27 -1.98 7.09
CA CYS A 209 -26.17 -2.06 8.24
C CYS A 209 -27.61 -2.36 7.82
N ASP A 210 -28.10 -1.75 6.75
CA ASP A 210 -29.45 -2.00 6.22
C ASP A 210 -29.57 -3.42 5.62
N LEU A 211 -28.56 -3.89 4.92
CA LEU A 211 -28.53 -5.26 4.39
C LEU A 211 -28.53 -6.31 5.50
N MET A 212 -27.79 -6.09 6.58
CA MET A 212 -27.80 -6.99 7.76
C MET A 212 -29.17 -7.06 8.45
N ASP A 213 -30.00 -6.02 8.35
CA ASP A 213 -31.36 -6.07 8.87
C ASP A 213 -32.30 -6.88 7.98
N ARG A 214 -32.07 -6.92 6.68
CA ARG A 214 -32.87 -7.65 5.69
C ARG A 214 -32.39 -9.10 5.46
N TYR A 215 -31.08 -9.35 5.65
CA TYR A 215 -30.45 -10.65 5.42
C TYR A 215 -29.71 -11.11 6.68
N PRO A 216 -30.35 -11.87 7.57
CA PRO A 216 -29.77 -12.29 8.85
C PRO A 216 -28.48 -13.10 8.73
N GLU A 217 -28.27 -13.78 7.59
CA GLU A 217 -27.05 -14.52 7.28
C GLU A 217 -25.93 -13.66 6.69
N HIS A 218 -26.16 -12.37 6.43
CA HIS A 218 -25.13 -11.49 5.92
C HIS A 218 -24.07 -11.23 6.99
N ARG A 219 -22.83 -11.61 6.67
CA ARG A 219 -21.64 -11.27 7.44
C ARG A 219 -20.78 -10.35 6.58
N PHE A 220 -20.34 -9.28 7.19
CA PHE A 220 -19.58 -8.23 6.52
C PHE A 220 -18.31 -7.93 7.30
N CYS A 221 -17.18 -7.84 6.63
CA CYS A 221 -15.93 -7.39 7.23
C CYS A 221 -15.40 -6.12 6.57
N CYS A 222 -14.73 -5.30 7.35
CA CYS A 222 -14.02 -4.10 6.88
C CYS A 222 -12.83 -3.81 7.79
N SER A 223 -11.74 -3.36 7.20
CA SER A 223 -10.48 -3.06 7.87
C SER A 223 -10.33 -1.56 8.15
N GLN A 224 -9.11 -1.14 8.54
CA GLN A 224 -8.64 0.24 8.62
C GLN A 224 -9.23 1.06 9.79
N ALA A 225 -8.61 0.97 10.95
CA ALA A 225 -9.02 1.67 12.17
C ALA A 225 -9.21 3.20 11.97
N GLN A 226 -8.39 3.82 11.11
CA GLN A 226 -8.54 5.24 10.75
C GLN A 226 -9.91 5.56 10.16
N GLN A 227 -10.45 4.67 9.34
CA GLN A 227 -11.77 4.87 8.73
C GLN A 227 -12.88 4.82 9.80
N PHE A 228 -12.79 3.90 10.76
CA PHE A 228 -13.71 3.86 11.91
C PHE A 228 -13.60 5.11 12.78
N LYS A 229 -12.39 5.62 13.00
CA LYS A 229 -12.18 6.88 13.75
C LYS A 229 -12.82 8.08 13.04
N TRP A 230 -12.72 8.14 11.72
CA TRP A 230 -13.41 9.19 10.97
C TRP A 230 -14.93 9.06 11.04
N LEU A 231 -15.48 7.85 10.95
CA LEU A 231 -16.93 7.64 11.08
C LEU A 231 -17.41 8.05 12.46
N GLU A 232 -16.70 7.66 13.53
CA GLU A 232 -17.02 8.07 14.91
C GLU A 232 -17.09 9.58 15.06
N LYS A 233 -16.07 10.28 14.56
CA LYS A 233 -15.93 11.73 14.72
C LYS A 233 -16.93 12.52 13.87
N LEU A 234 -17.16 12.10 12.64
CA LEU A 234 -17.92 12.88 11.65
C LEU A 234 -19.38 12.43 11.50
N TYR A 235 -19.66 11.16 11.77
CA TYR A 235 -21.00 10.56 11.62
C TYR A 235 -21.34 9.67 12.82
N PRO A 236 -21.44 10.25 14.06
CA PRO A 236 -21.59 9.45 15.28
C PRO A 236 -22.82 8.53 15.28
N ALA A 237 -23.95 8.97 14.70
CA ALA A 237 -25.14 8.12 14.57
C ALA A 237 -24.90 6.89 13.65
N ALA A 238 -24.10 7.04 12.59
CA ALA A 238 -23.69 5.91 11.74
C ALA A 238 -22.74 4.97 12.49
N PHE A 239 -21.81 5.53 13.25
CA PHE A 239 -20.88 4.73 14.07
C PHE A 239 -21.60 3.91 15.13
N ASP A 240 -22.62 4.48 15.79
CA ASP A 240 -23.46 3.74 16.75
C ASP A 240 -24.21 2.58 16.11
N ARG A 241 -24.72 2.76 14.88
CA ARG A 241 -25.32 1.66 14.11
C ARG A 241 -24.32 0.55 13.82
N VAL A 242 -23.11 0.91 13.38
CA VAL A 242 -22.02 -0.05 13.15
C VAL A 242 -21.68 -0.81 14.43
N LYS A 243 -21.51 -0.11 15.57
CA LYS A 243 -21.25 -0.76 16.88
C LYS A 243 -22.33 -1.77 17.26
N LEU A 244 -23.59 -1.47 17.00
CA LEU A 244 -24.69 -2.42 17.24
C LEU A 244 -24.56 -3.67 16.38
N LYS A 245 -24.13 -3.55 15.13
CA LYS A 245 -23.91 -4.69 14.22
C LYS A 245 -22.66 -5.49 14.59
N VAL A 246 -21.60 -4.82 15.05
CA VAL A 246 -20.41 -5.48 15.61
C VAL A 246 -20.79 -6.32 16.83
N LYS A 247 -21.55 -5.73 17.77
CA LYS A 247 -22.03 -6.46 18.96
C LYS A 247 -22.91 -7.68 18.62
N LYS A 248 -23.61 -7.66 17.48
CA LYS A 248 -24.41 -8.79 16.99
C LYS A 248 -23.57 -9.83 16.22
N GLY A 249 -22.29 -9.57 15.97
CA GLY A 249 -21.41 -10.43 15.17
C GLY A 249 -21.71 -10.42 13.67
N SER A 250 -22.52 -9.48 13.17
CA SER A 250 -22.81 -9.37 11.74
C SER A 250 -21.84 -8.44 10.99
N PHE A 251 -21.28 -7.43 11.66
CA PHE A 251 -20.21 -6.55 11.14
C PHE A 251 -18.91 -6.89 11.88
N GLN A 252 -17.87 -7.24 11.15
CA GLN A 252 -16.58 -7.65 11.69
C GLN A 252 -15.50 -6.61 11.36
N PRO A 253 -15.06 -5.77 12.32
CA PRO A 253 -13.81 -5.03 12.20
C PRO A 253 -12.64 -6.03 12.09
N ILE A 254 -11.78 -5.89 11.06
CA ILE A 254 -10.72 -6.86 10.76
C ILE A 254 -9.41 -6.16 10.41
N GLY A 255 -8.30 -6.91 10.34
CA GLY A 255 -7.01 -6.44 9.85
C GLY A 255 -6.06 -5.94 10.93
N GLY A 256 -6.58 -5.42 12.04
CA GLY A 256 -5.75 -5.00 13.17
C GLY A 256 -4.78 -3.85 12.89
N SER A 257 -4.94 -3.14 11.77
CA SER A 257 -4.02 -2.11 11.28
C SER A 257 -4.70 -0.73 11.25
N TRP A 258 -3.86 0.33 11.28
CA TRP A 258 -4.37 1.70 11.20
C TRP A 258 -5.02 1.99 9.85
N VAL A 259 -4.31 1.65 8.76
CA VAL A 259 -4.83 1.61 7.38
C VAL A 259 -4.41 0.29 6.72
N GLU A 260 -4.91 -0.02 5.53
CA GLU A 260 -4.35 -1.05 4.66
C GLU A 260 -3.06 -0.50 4.03
N HIS A 261 -1.97 -0.59 4.77
CA HIS A 261 -0.72 0.08 4.48
C HIS A 261 0.14 -0.67 3.46
N ASP A 262 1.01 0.06 2.79
CA ASP A 262 2.15 -0.53 2.08
C ASP A 262 3.03 -1.31 3.06
N THR A 263 3.61 -2.41 2.61
CA THR A 263 4.46 -3.28 3.44
C THR A 263 5.89 -3.40 2.93
N ASN A 264 6.20 -2.73 1.84
CA ASN A 264 7.55 -2.67 1.26
C ASN A 264 8.34 -1.46 1.74
N LEU A 265 7.72 -0.27 1.75
CA LEU A 265 8.39 1.01 1.94
C LEU A 265 8.47 1.50 3.41
N PRO A 266 7.44 1.32 4.26
CA PRO A 266 7.49 1.74 5.66
C PRO A 266 8.61 1.02 6.41
N SER A 267 9.21 1.72 7.39
CA SER A 267 10.19 1.10 8.30
C SER A 267 9.56 0.01 9.16
N GLY A 268 10.39 -0.85 9.76
CA GLY A 268 9.91 -1.86 10.71
C GLY A 268 9.12 -1.26 11.86
N GLU A 269 9.57 -0.12 12.41
CA GLU A 269 8.85 0.60 13.46
C GLU A 269 7.47 1.06 13.00
N SER A 270 7.36 1.60 11.78
CA SER A 270 6.07 2.00 11.22
C SER A 270 5.11 0.82 11.09
N LEU A 271 5.57 -0.35 10.63
CA LEU A 271 4.74 -1.56 10.56
C LEU A 271 4.22 -1.98 11.95
N VAL A 272 5.07 -1.91 12.97
CA VAL A 272 4.65 -2.16 14.37
C VAL A 272 3.61 -1.13 14.82
N ARG A 273 3.79 0.15 14.46
CA ARG A 273 2.84 1.22 14.82
C ARG A 273 1.50 1.09 14.10
N GLN A 274 1.49 0.63 12.85
CA GLN A 274 0.25 0.29 12.14
C GLN A 274 -0.59 -0.67 12.98
N PHE A 275 0.00 -1.74 13.48
CA PHE A 275 -0.68 -2.71 14.35
C PHE A 275 -1.00 -2.13 15.74
N LEU A 276 -0.08 -1.40 16.35
CA LEU A 276 -0.28 -0.82 17.68
C LEU A 276 -1.49 0.11 17.70
N TYR A 277 -1.57 1.05 16.75
CA TYR A 277 -2.67 2.01 16.69
C TYR A 277 -3.98 1.34 16.25
N GLY A 278 -3.93 0.44 15.27
CA GLY A 278 -5.09 -0.30 14.81
C GLY A 278 -5.70 -1.20 15.90
N GLN A 279 -4.88 -2.06 16.52
CA GLN A 279 -5.32 -2.97 17.58
C GLN A 279 -5.85 -2.23 18.83
N ARG A 280 -5.18 -1.14 19.22
CA ARG A 280 -5.65 -0.30 20.36
C ARG A 280 -7.01 0.33 20.06
N PHE A 281 -7.24 0.80 18.84
CA PHE A 281 -8.53 1.34 18.45
C PHE A 281 -9.62 0.26 18.50
N PHE A 282 -9.38 -0.90 17.91
CA PHE A 282 -10.37 -1.98 17.90
C PHE A 282 -10.69 -2.48 19.32
N GLU A 283 -9.68 -2.71 20.14
CA GLU A 283 -9.87 -3.12 21.54
C GLU A 283 -10.67 -2.10 22.35
N SER A 284 -10.35 -0.80 22.20
CA SER A 284 -11.01 0.26 22.99
C SER A 284 -12.46 0.51 22.56
N HIS A 285 -12.82 0.31 21.28
CA HIS A 285 -14.14 0.63 20.75
C HIS A 285 -15.06 -0.58 20.60
N PHE A 286 -14.48 -1.76 20.35
CA PHE A 286 -15.22 -3.00 20.10
C PHE A 286 -14.95 -4.10 21.14
N GLY A 287 -13.97 -3.91 22.03
CA GLY A 287 -13.67 -4.84 23.12
C GLY A 287 -12.77 -6.01 22.73
N GLU A 288 -12.35 -6.11 21.48
CA GLU A 288 -11.56 -7.21 20.94
C GLU A 288 -10.48 -6.71 19.99
N ARG A 289 -9.37 -7.46 19.91
CA ARG A 289 -8.32 -7.30 18.92
C ARG A 289 -8.58 -8.20 17.73
N SER A 290 -8.21 -7.77 16.52
CA SER A 290 -8.22 -8.65 15.36
C SER A 290 -7.19 -9.76 15.49
N ARG A 291 -7.55 -10.98 15.11
CA ARG A 291 -6.64 -12.13 15.01
C ARG A 291 -6.14 -12.35 13.58
N THR A 292 -6.79 -11.73 12.62
CA THR A 292 -6.49 -11.84 11.20
C THR A 292 -5.94 -10.54 10.66
N PHE A 293 -4.74 -10.57 10.09
CA PHE A 293 -4.19 -9.48 9.28
C PHE A 293 -4.82 -9.53 7.90
N TRP A 294 -5.27 -8.37 7.39
CA TRP A 294 -6.11 -8.28 6.20
C TRP A 294 -5.61 -7.19 5.26
N LEU A 295 -4.96 -7.58 4.17
CA LEU A 295 -4.44 -6.69 3.13
C LEU A 295 -4.81 -7.24 1.75
N PRO A 296 -6.02 -6.97 1.25
CA PRO A 296 -6.48 -7.55 -0.01
C PRO A 296 -5.74 -6.99 -1.23
N ASP A 297 -5.30 -5.72 -1.20
CA ASP A 297 -4.81 -4.99 -2.38
C ASP A 297 -3.38 -4.44 -2.29
N THR A 298 -2.63 -4.68 -1.22
CA THR A 298 -1.25 -4.20 -1.03
C THR A 298 -0.26 -4.85 -2.01
N PHE A 299 0.78 -4.12 -2.43
CA PHE A 299 1.65 -4.43 -3.58
C PHE A 299 2.87 -5.30 -3.24
N GLY A 300 2.65 -6.39 -2.55
CA GLY A 300 3.69 -7.31 -2.07
C GLY A 300 3.93 -7.19 -0.57
N TYR A 301 4.56 -8.21 0.02
CA TYR A 301 4.57 -8.39 1.46
C TYR A 301 5.96 -8.76 1.96
N SER A 302 6.48 -7.93 2.87
CA SER A 302 7.79 -8.14 3.49
C SER A 302 7.87 -9.47 4.23
N SER A 303 9.03 -10.12 4.14
CA SER A 303 9.33 -11.39 4.81
C SER A 303 9.19 -11.37 6.34
N GLN A 304 9.15 -10.20 6.96
CA GLN A 304 9.07 -10.06 8.42
C GLN A 304 7.64 -9.96 8.95
N LEU A 305 6.66 -9.83 8.08
CA LEU A 305 5.26 -9.67 8.51
C LEU A 305 4.73 -10.82 9.37
N PRO A 306 5.04 -12.11 9.12
CA PRO A 306 4.59 -13.17 10.03
C PRO A 306 5.07 -12.99 11.46
N GLN A 307 6.31 -12.56 11.68
CA GLN A 307 6.84 -12.23 13.01
C GLN A 307 6.06 -11.09 13.65
N LEU A 308 5.87 -9.98 12.92
CA LEU A 308 5.16 -8.80 13.41
C LEU A 308 3.69 -9.10 13.72
N CYS A 309 3.02 -9.87 12.86
CA CYS A 309 1.66 -10.35 13.11
C CYS A 309 1.58 -11.14 14.42
N ARG A 310 2.47 -12.11 14.61
CA ARG A 310 2.50 -12.94 15.84
C ARG A 310 2.70 -12.10 17.09
N LEU A 311 3.61 -11.13 17.03
CA LEU A 311 3.88 -10.20 18.14
C LEU A 311 2.70 -9.26 18.42
N ALA A 312 1.91 -8.93 17.38
CA ALA A 312 0.68 -8.13 17.51
C ALA A 312 -0.56 -8.97 17.91
N GLY A 313 -0.39 -10.27 18.13
CA GLY A 313 -1.48 -11.19 18.52
C GLY A 313 -2.29 -11.74 17.35
N MET A 314 -1.80 -11.61 16.12
CA MET A 314 -2.43 -12.13 14.90
C MET A 314 -1.66 -13.37 14.41
N ASN A 315 -2.40 -14.42 14.04
CA ASN A 315 -1.84 -15.67 13.55
C ASN A 315 -2.36 -16.08 12.17
N ARG A 316 -3.08 -15.18 11.51
CA ARG A 316 -3.77 -15.38 10.24
C ARG A 316 -3.49 -14.22 9.30
N PHE A 317 -3.40 -14.52 8.02
CA PHE A 317 -3.21 -13.50 6.99
C PHE A 317 -4.10 -13.77 5.79
N PHE A 318 -4.73 -12.71 5.30
CA PHE A 318 -5.53 -12.75 4.08
C PHE A 318 -5.02 -11.73 3.07
N THR A 319 -4.86 -12.18 1.85
CA THR A 319 -4.69 -11.35 0.66
C THR A 319 -5.22 -12.07 -0.56
N GLN A 320 -5.28 -11.38 -1.69
CA GLN A 320 -5.45 -12.00 -3.00
C GLN A 320 -4.57 -11.35 -4.09
N LYS A 321 -3.86 -10.26 -3.77
CA LYS A 321 -3.13 -9.45 -4.76
C LYS A 321 -2.10 -10.23 -5.57
N LEU A 322 -1.50 -11.28 -5.01
CA LEU A 322 -0.54 -12.13 -5.73
C LEU A 322 -1.14 -12.90 -6.91
N SER A 323 -2.47 -12.97 -7.03
CA SER A 323 -3.12 -13.52 -8.22
C SER A 323 -2.97 -12.61 -9.45
N TRP A 324 -2.58 -11.35 -9.26
CA TRP A 324 -2.33 -10.37 -10.32
C TRP A 324 -0.90 -10.42 -10.86
N ASN A 325 -0.05 -11.31 -10.36
CA ASN A 325 1.30 -11.50 -10.88
C ASN A 325 1.28 -11.66 -12.41
N ASN A 326 2.14 -10.90 -13.12
CA ASN A 326 2.11 -10.82 -14.58
C ASN A 326 3.10 -11.75 -15.28
N ILE A 327 3.98 -12.42 -14.55
CA ILE A 327 5.00 -13.33 -15.10
C ILE A 327 4.73 -14.77 -14.66
N ASN A 328 4.60 -15.00 -13.34
CA ASN A 328 4.34 -16.32 -12.78
C ASN A 328 2.99 -16.36 -12.07
N SER A 329 2.34 -17.51 -12.06
CA SER A 329 1.16 -17.74 -11.22
C SER A 329 1.60 -18.15 -9.82
N PHE A 330 1.19 -17.41 -8.78
CA PHE A 330 1.49 -17.81 -7.40
C PHE A 330 0.90 -19.21 -7.11
N PRO A 331 1.70 -20.15 -6.57
CA PRO A 331 1.34 -21.58 -6.62
C PRO A 331 0.39 -22.05 -5.53
N HIS A 332 0.04 -21.23 -4.53
CA HIS A 332 -0.73 -21.65 -3.37
C HIS A 332 -1.90 -20.71 -3.09
N THR A 333 -2.98 -21.26 -2.52
CA THR A 333 -4.12 -20.47 -2.02
C THR A 333 -4.26 -20.56 -0.51
N THR A 334 -3.94 -21.72 0.10
CA THR A 334 -3.88 -21.88 1.55
C THR A 334 -2.51 -22.43 1.90
N PHE A 335 -1.76 -21.75 2.78
CA PHE A 335 -0.37 -22.12 3.09
C PHE A 335 0.08 -21.51 4.42
N ASN A 336 1.16 -22.05 4.98
CA ASN A 336 1.88 -21.45 6.08
C ASN A 336 2.92 -20.47 5.55
N TRP A 337 2.91 -19.23 6.01
CA TRP A 337 3.92 -18.24 5.68
C TRP A 337 4.87 -18.03 6.84
N VAL A 338 6.18 -18.13 6.58
CA VAL A 338 7.24 -18.17 7.60
C VAL A 338 8.23 -17.02 7.42
N ALA A 339 8.45 -16.25 8.49
CA ALA A 339 9.43 -15.16 8.57
C ALA A 339 10.85 -15.70 8.86
N LEU A 340 11.84 -14.78 8.83
CA LEU A 340 13.26 -15.10 9.07
C LEU A 340 13.52 -15.73 10.44
N ASP A 341 12.77 -15.37 11.47
CA ASP A 341 12.89 -15.91 12.83
C ASP A 341 12.19 -17.26 13.03
N GLY A 342 11.51 -17.77 11.99
CA GLY A 342 10.70 -18.99 12.06
C GLY A 342 9.26 -18.77 12.53
N SER A 343 8.85 -17.55 12.87
CA SER A 343 7.44 -17.24 13.16
C SER A 343 6.58 -17.49 11.93
N GLN A 344 5.39 -18.07 12.15
CA GLN A 344 4.50 -18.40 11.06
C GLN A 344 3.06 -17.96 11.30
N VAL A 345 2.35 -17.67 10.20
CA VAL A 345 0.91 -17.42 10.14
C VAL A 345 0.26 -18.32 9.08
N ILE A 346 -1.01 -18.65 9.26
CA ILE A 346 -1.79 -19.33 8.22
C ILE A 346 -2.31 -18.28 7.26
N CYS A 347 -2.03 -18.48 5.97
CA CYS A 347 -2.46 -17.60 4.90
C CYS A 347 -3.59 -18.23 4.10
N HIS A 348 -4.51 -17.36 3.64
CA HIS A 348 -5.47 -17.71 2.61
C HIS A 348 -5.57 -16.62 1.57
N MET A 349 -5.54 -17.01 0.30
CA MET A 349 -5.81 -16.17 -0.86
C MET A 349 -7.14 -16.62 -1.47
N ALA A 350 -8.05 -15.67 -1.68
CA ALA A 350 -9.35 -15.98 -2.29
C ALA A 350 -9.18 -16.64 -3.68
N PRO A 351 -9.58 -17.91 -3.88
CA PRO A 351 -9.35 -18.60 -5.15
C PRO A 351 -10.13 -18.00 -6.33
N ALA A 352 -11.18 -17.22 -6.08
CA ALA A 352 -11.87 -16.45 -7.12
C ALA A 352 -10.99 -15.34 -7.74
N GLU A 353 -9.78 -15.13 -7.20
CA GLU A 353 -8.78 -14.17 -7.67
C GLU A 353 -9.28 -12.72 -7.68
N THR A 354 -10.18 -12.40 -6.74
CA THR A 354 -10.70 -11.06 -6.52
C THR A 354 -11.13 -10.86 -5.06
N TYR A 355 -11.09 -9.63 -4.58
CA TYR A 355 -11.69 -9.20 -3.31
C TYR A 355 -13.00 -8.42 -3.51
N THR A 356 -13.45 -8.32 -4.78
CA THR A 356 -14.67 -7.61 -5.19
C THR A 356 -15.57 -8.51 -6.03
N ALA A 357 -15.73 -9.77 -5.62
CA ALA A 357 -16.54 -10.72 -6.38
C ALA A 357 -17.99 -10.25 -6.52
N GLU A 358 -18.59 -10.50 -7.69
CA GLU A 358 -20.00 -10.22 -8.00
C GLU A 358 -20.96 -11.27 -7.38
N ALA A 359 -20.42 -12.27 -6.71
CA ALA A 359 -21.12 -13.36 -6.04
C ALA A 359 -22.06 -14.16 -6.97
N HIS A 360 -21.77 -14.17 -8.26
CA HIS A 360 -22.51 -14.94 -9.24
C HIS A 360 -21.97 -16.38 -9.37
N PHE A 361 -22.61 -17.16 -10.21
CA PHE A 361 -22.27 -18.56 -10.42
C PHE A 361 -20.78 -18.79 -10.78
N GLY A 362 -20.23 -17.97 -11.67
CA GLY A 362 -18.83 -18.07 -12.09
C GLY A 362 -17.83 -17.86 -10.94
N ASP A 363 -18.12 -16.94 -10.00
CA ASP A 363 -17.26 -16.70 -8.84
C ASP A 363 -17.29 -17.88 -7.87
N VAL A 364 -18.46 -18.45 -7.61
CA VAL A 364 -18.62 -19.63 -6.78
C VAL A 364 -17.88 -20.83 -7.41
N LYS A 365 -17.98 -21.01 -8.73
CA LYS A 365 -17.24 -22.04 -9.47
C LYS A 365 -15.73 -21.84 -9.39
N ARG A 366 -15.24 -20.61 -9.64
CA ARG A 366 -13.80 -20.26 -9.56
C ARG A 366 -13.24 -20.49 -8.16
N SER A 367 -14.00 -20.22 -7.13
CA SER A 367 -13.60 -20.47 -5.74
C SER A 367 -13.19 -21.93 -5.48
N MET A 368 -13.60 -22.86 -6.33
CA MET A 368 -13.17 -24.25 -6.31
C MET A 368 -12.15 -24.57 -7.40
N THR A 369 -12.42 -24.20 -8.67
CA THR A 369 -11.61 -24.63 -9.82
C THR A 369 -10.23 -23.98 -9.85
N GLN A 370 -10.07 -22.82 -9.22
CA GLN A 370 -8.80 -22.12 -9.08
C GLN A 370 -8.14 -22.31 -7.70
N HIS A 371 -8.73 -23.12 -6.83
CA HIS A 371 -8.17 -23.41 -5.52
C HIS A 371 -6.99 -24.39 -5.64
N LYS A 372 -5.78 -23.84 -5.49
CA LYS A 372 -4.52 -24.58 -5.72
C LYS A 372 -4.08 -25.49 -4.56
N SER A 373 -4.81 -25.48 -3.45
CA SER A 373 -4.53 -26.30 -2.25
C SER A 373 -5.66 -27.26 -1.92
N MET A 374 -6.44 -27.69 -2.93
CA MET A 374 -7.60 -28.60 -2.79
C MET A 374 -7.24 -29.97 -2.23
N ASP A 375 -5.99 -30.41 -2.39
CA ASP A 375 -5.45 -31.66 -1.82
C ASP A 375 -5.32 -31.61 -0.29
N GLN A 376 -5.19 -30.41 0.27
CA GLN A 376 -5.00 -30.18 1.70
C GLN A 376 -6.29 -29.70 2.38
N ASP A 377 -7.04 -28.83 1.71
CA ASP A 377 -8.30 -28.30 2.20
C ASP A 377 -9.24 -27.97 1.05
N LYS A 378 -10.51 -28.39 1.17
CA LYS A 378 -11.54 -28.21 0.14
C LYS A 378 -12.41 -26.98 0.39
N THR A 379 -11.95 -26.03 1.22
CA THR A 379 -12.76 -24.85 1.55
C THR A 379 -12.05 -23.57 1.16
N SER A 380 -12.83 -22.55 0.84
CA SER A 380 -12.31 -21.25 0.44
C SER A 380 -13.20 -20.10 0.92
N LEU A 381 -12.62 -18.90 1.01
CA LEU A 381 -13.37 -17.67 1.14
C LEU A 381 -13.76 -17.13 -0.24
N LEU A 382 -15.01 -16.72 -0.37
CA LEU A 382 -15.47 -15.84 -1.45
C LEU A 382 -15.78 -14.48 -0.84
N VAL A 383 -14.88 -13.53 -1.10
CA VAL A 383 -14.99 -12.15 -0.61
C VAL A 383 -15.71 -11.34 -1.69
N PHE A 384 -16.92 -10.85 -1.39
CA PHE A 384 -17.80 -10.26 -2.39
C PHE A 384 -18.30 -8.87 -2.00
N GLY A 385 -18.58 -8.06 -3.01
CA GLY A 385 -19.11 -6.71 -2.89
C GLY A 385 -18.24 -5.70 -3.62
N LYS A 386 -18.77 -4.53 -3.92
CA LYS A 386 -18.03 -3.44 -4.58
C LYS A 386 -16.92 -2.95 -3.68
N GLY A 387 -15.73 -2.74 -4.26
CA GLY A 387 -14.53 -2.29 -3.55
C GLY A 387 -13.86 -1.12 -4.23
N ASP A 388 -12.63 -0.85 -3.83
CA ASP A 388 -11.81 0.31 -4.20
C ASP A 388 -12.53 1.64 -3.90
N GLY A 389 -13.52 2.00 -4.68
CA GLY A 389 -14.37 3.17 -4.45
C GLY A 389 -15.41 3.02 -3.34
N GLY A 390 -15.50 1.88 -2.70
CA GLY A 390 -16.49 1.60 -1.66
C GLY A 390 -17.77 0.97 -2.19
N GLY A 391 -18.86 1.12 -1.44
CA GLY A 391 -20.16 0.54 -1.77
C GLY A 391 -20.43 -0.79 -1.07
N GLY A 392 -19.53 -1.74 -1.16
CA GLY A 392 -19.70 -3.09 -0.59
C GLY A 392 -20.79 -3.91 -1.26
N PRO A 393 -21.25 -5.00 -0.62
CA PRO A 393 -22.34 -5.82 -1.08
C PRO A 393 -23.63 -5.06 -1.38
N THR A 394 -24.35 -5.52 -2.38
CA THR A 394 -25.73 -5.13 -2.68
C THR A 394 -26.69 -6.29 -2.36
N TRP A 395 -27.99 -6.03 -2.39
CA TRP A 395 -29.01 -7.10 -2.25
C TRP A 395 -28.86 -8.17 -3.36
N GLU A 396 -28.42 -7.79 -4.53
CA GLU A 396 -28.22 -8.71 -5.66
C GLU A 396 -27.12 -9.75 -5.39
N HIS A 397 -25.99 -9.34 -4.80
CA HIS A 397 -24.93 -10.27 -4.39
C HIS A 397 -25.47 -11.35 -3.44
N LEU A 398 -26.25 -10.96 -2.44
CA LEU A 398 -26.82 -11.88 -1.46
C LEU A 398 -27.86 -12.82 -2.09
N GLU A 399 -28.70 -12.30 -2.96
CA GLU A 399 -29.70 -13.08 -3.68
C GLU A 399 -29.07 -14.05 -4.70
N LYS A 400 -27.97 -13.65 -5.37
CA LYS A 400 -27.19 -14.55 -6.24
C LYS A 400 -26.57 -15.71 -5.44
N LEU A 401 -25.93 -15.43 -4.29
CA LEU A 401 -25.36 -16.47 -3.43
C LEU A 401 -26.41 -17.45 -2.91
N ARG A 402 -27.58 -16.96 -2.52
CA ARG A 402 -28.72 -17.83 -2.11
C ARG A 402 -29.09 -18.82 -3.22
N ARG A 403 -29.09 -18.39 -4.49
CA ARG A 403 -29.39 -19.25 -5.64
C ARG A 403 -28.26 -20.23 -5.90
N CYS A 404 -27.02 -19.81 -5.87
CA CYS A 404 -25.86 -20.70 -5.99
C CYS A 404 -25.89 -21.79 -4.91
N ARG A 405 -26.23 -21.43 -3.65
CA ARG A 405 -26.45 -22.40 -2.58
C ARG A 405 -27.54 -23.41 -2.93
N GLY A 406 -28.70 -22.94 -3.39
CA GLY A 406 -29.80 -23.81 -3.76
C GLY A 406 -29.46 -24.75 -4.95
N ILE A 407 -28.77 -24.24 -5.96
CA ILE A 407 -28.29 -25.04 -7.10
C ILE A 407 -27.29 -26.11 -6.65
N SER A 408 -26.35 -25.76 -5.81
CA SER A 408 -25.40 -26.72 -5.25
C SER A 408 -26.07 -27.87 -4.49
N ASP A 409 -27.19 -27.56 -3.83
CA ASP A 409 -27.99 -28.58 -3.11
C ASP A 409 -28.89 -29.42 -4.02
N THR A 410 -29.36 -28.86 -5.13
CA THR A 410 -30.38 -29.45 -5.99
C THR A 410 -29.76 -30.19 -7.18
N VAL A 411 -28.82 -29.58 -7.90
CA VAL A 411 -28.23 -30.14 -9.13
C VAL A 411 -26.77 -30.56 -8.99
N GLY A 412 -26.08 -30.08 -7.94
CA GLY A 412 -24.66 -30.39 -7.69
C GLY A 412 -23.69 -29.66 -8.60
N LEU A 413 -22.45 -30.16 -8.71
CA LEU A 413 -21.32 -29.61 -9.48
C LEU A 413 -20.85 -28.20 -9.08
N LEU A 414 -21.48 -27.56 -8.11
CA LEU A 414 -20.96 -26.38 -7.45
C LEU A 414 -20.48 -26.75 -6.04
N PRO A 415 -19.52 -26.02 -5.48
CA PRO A 415 -19.22 -26.14 -4.07
C PRO A 415 -20.44 -25.74 -3.22
N LYS A 416 -20.53 -26.28 -2.02
CA LYS A 416 -21.53 -25.85 -1.04
C LYS A 416 -21.28 -24.39 -0.67
N VAL A 417 -22.33 -23.57 -0.65
CA VAL A 417 -22.20 -22.15 -0.30
C VAL A 417 -22.66 -21.97 1.14
N LYS A 418 -21.74 -21.57 1.99
CA LYS A 418 -22.00 -21.28 3.40
C LYS A 418 -22.07 -19.77 3.61
N MET A 419 -23.18 -19.32 4.19
CA MET A 419 -23.41 -17.93 4.57
C MET A 419 -23.72 -17.88 6.07
N GLY A 420 -23.34 -16.82 6.75
CA GLY A 420 -23.61 -16.64 8.18
C GLY A 420 -22.43 -16.87 9.10
N ASP A 421 -21.32 -17.40 8.61
CA ASP A 421 -20.07 -17.53 9.34
C ASP A 421 -19.19 -16.29 9.12
N SER A 422 -18.30 -16.01 10.06
CA SER A 422 -17.32 -14.94 9.98
C SER A 422 -16.02 -15.40 9.31
N VAL A 423 -15.12 -14.46 9.00
CA VAL A 423 -13.75 -14.76 8.58
C VAL A 423 -13.01 -15.56 9.65
N GLU A 424 -13.24 -15.23 10.92
CA GLU A 424 -12.61 -15.91 12.04
C GLU A 424 -13.06 -17.38 12.12
N ASP A 425 -14.34 -17.68 11.89
CA ASP A 425 -14.84 -19.07 11.86
C ASP A 425 -14.16 -19.89 10.75
N PHE A 426 -13.91 -19.28 9.59
CA PHE A 426 -13.18 -19.93 8.50
C PHE A 426 -11.74 -20.28 8.93
N PHE A 427 -11.00 -19.31 9.50
CA PHE A 427 -9.63 -19.56 9.94
C PHE A 427 -9.53 -20.47 11.15
N ASP A 428 -10.47 -20.41 12.11
CA ASP A 428 -10.55 -21.35 13.25
C ASP A 428 -10.63 -22.79 12.75
N ARG A 429 -11.36 -23.05 11.69
CA ARG A 429 -11.42 -24.35 11.04
C ARG A 429 -10.10 -24.77 10.41
N LEU A 430 -9.40 -23.86 9.72
CA LEU A 430 -8.06 -24.15 9.15
C LEU A 430 -7.04 -24.47 10.26
N GLU A 431 -7.06 -23.69 11.34
CA GLU A 431 -6.18 -23.94 12.50
C GLU A 431 -6.48 -25.29 13.16
N LYS A 432 -7.75 -25.63 13.31
CA LYS A 432 -8.17 -26.93 13.83
C LYS A 432 -7.61 -28.07 12.96
N LYS A 433 -7.74 -27.98 11.65
CA LYS A 433 -7.17 -28.96 10.72
C LYS A 433 -5.65 -29.10 10.86
N ALA A 434 -4.94 -27.97 10.99
CA ALA A 434 -3.49 -28.00 11.20
C ALA A 434 -3.12 -28.74 12.49
N VAL A 435 -3.88 -28.52 13.59
CA VAL A 435 -3.70 -29.24 14.87
C VAL A 435 -4.03 -30.74 14.72
N GLU A 436 -5.04 -31.08 13.93
CA GLU A 436 -5.45 -32.46 13.65
C GLU A 436 -4.49 -33.21 12.70
N GLY A 437 -3.49 -32.53 12.16
CA GLY A 437 -2.41 -33.14 11.40
C GLY A 437 -2.34 -32.82 9.92
N THR A 438 -3.19 -31.94 9.40
CA THR A 438 -3.09 -31.45 8.02
C THR A 438 -1.80 -30.63 7.87
N LYS A 439 -0.95 -31.03 6.94
CA LYS A 439 0.32 -30.33 6.65
C LYS A 439 0.10 -29.39 5.49
N PHE A 440 -0.22 -28.12 5.79
CA PHE A 440 -0.23 -27.10 4.77
C PHE A 440 1.17 -26.87 4.21
N VAL A 441 1.26 -26.57 2.91
CA VAL A 441 2.52 -26.17 2.28
C VAL A 441 3.09 -24.94 2.98
N THR A 442 4.41 -24.77 2.91
CA THR A 442 5.10 -23.70 3.61
C THR A 442 5.84 -22.81 2.61
N TRP A 443 5.63 -21.50 2.74
CA TRP A 443 6.34 -20.46 2.01
C TRP A 443 7.27 -19.71 2.96
N TYR A 444 8.54 -19.62 2.61
CA TYR A 444 9.55 -18.89 3.38
C TYR A 444 9.92 -17.57 2.69
N GLY A 445 10.04 -16.49 3.47
CA GLY A 445 10.54 -15.22 2.99
C GLY A 445 9.43 -14.31 2.46
N GLU A 446 9.80 -13.39 1.55
CA GLU A 446 8.87 -12.41 1.02
C GLU A 446 7.81 -13.04 0.11
N LEU A 447 6.62 -12.44 0.14
CA LEU A 447 5.61 -12.65 -0.88
C LEU A 447 5.78 -11.53 -1.91
N TYR A 448 6.69 -11.74 -2.86
CA TYR A 448 7.00 -10.76 -3.89
C TYR A 448 5.86 -10.65 -4.89
N PHE A 449 5.39 -9.41 -5.11
CA PHE A 449 4.36 -9.13 -6.10
C PHE A 449 4.99 -8.81 -7.44
N GLU A 450 4.73 -9.62 -8.46
CA GLU A 450 5.32 -9.51 -9.80
C GLU A 450 4.58 -8.49 -10.68
N LEU A 451 4.23 -7.36 -10.10
CA LEU A 451 3.60 -6.21 -10.74
C LEU A 451 3.89 -4.98 -9.87
N HIS A 452 3.53 -3.77 -10.32
CA HIS A 452 3.62 -2.52 -9.54
C HIS A 452 5.03 -2.16 -9.01
N ARG A 453 6.08 -2.53 -9.74
CA ARG A 453 7.50 -2.30 -9.35
C ARG A 453 7.89 -0.82 -9.40
N GLY A 454 7.15 0.00 -10.16
CA GLY A 454 7.37 1.45 -10.23
C GLY A 454 7.08 2.15 -8.92
N THR A 455 6.25 1.55 -8.07
CA THR A 455 5.89 2.08 -6.75
C THR A 455 7.06 2.23 -5.79
N TYR A 456 8.16 1.54 -6.02
CA TYR A 456 9.39 1.74 -5.24
C TYR A 456 10.04 3.10 -5.51
N THR A 457 9.67 3.79 -6.59
CA THR A 457 10.34 5.04 -7.02
C THR A 457 9.38 6.21 -7.22
N SER A 458 8.14 5.98 -7.69
CA SER A 458 7.14 7.03 -7.96
C SER A 458 6.92 7.94 -6.74
N GLN A 459 6.79 9.26 -6.97
CA GLN A 459 6.58 10.27 -5.92
C GLN A 459 7.73 10.28 -4.88
N ALA A 460 8.92 10.60 -5.35
CA ALA A 460 10.16 10.58 -4.57
C ALA A 460 10.10 11.49 -3.32
N ASN A 461 9.42 12.65 -3.42
CA ASN A 461 9.25 13.58 -2.31
C ASN A 461 8.44 12.95 -1.17
N ASN A 462 7.35 12.25 -1.48
CA ASN A 462 6.53 11.58 -0.48
C ASN A 462 7.32 10.49 0.28
N LYS A 463 8.17 9.74 -0.42
CA LYS A 463 9.06 8.74 0.19
C LYS A 463 10.14 9.36 1.07
N TRP A 464 10.68 10.49 0.66
CA TRP A 464 11.63 11.27 1.46
C TRP A 464 10.97 11.79 2.74
N ASN A 465 9.79 12.40 2.63
CA ASN A 465 9.01 12.89 3.75
C ASN A 465 8.72 11.77 4.76
N ASN A 466 8.31 10.59 4.29
CA ASN A 466 8.09 9.43 5.15
C ASN A 466 9.37 9.03 5.89
N ARG A 467 10.49 8.82 5.18
CA ARG A 467 11.78 8.42 5.80
C ARG A 467 12.25 9.42 6.84
N LYS A 468 12.17 10.72 6.54
CA LYS A 468 12.59 11.77 7.47
C LYS A 468 11.66 11.89 8.67
N SER A 469 10.36 11.67 8.49
CA SER A 469 9.40 11.65 9.59
C SER A 469 9.64 10.47 10.54
N GLU A 470 9.91 9.28 10.01
CA GLU A 470 10.26 8.10 10.82
C GLU A 470 11.50 8.33 11.67
N ILE A 471 12.55 8.94 11.09
CA ILE A 471 13.78 9.32 11.83
C ILE A 471 13.48 10.36 12.88
N MET A 472 12.74 11.42 12.55
CA MET A 472 12.37 12.48 13.48
C MET A 472 11.59 11.93 14.68
N MET A 473 10.65 11.02 14.45
CA MET A 473 9.87 10.41 15.53
C MET A 473 10.73 9.57 16.46
N HIS A 474 11.68 8.81 15.94
CA HIS A 474 12.66 8.09 16.75
C HIS A 474 13.44 9.04 17.67
N ASP A 475 14.02 10.11 17.10
CA ASP A 475 14.84 11.06 17.85
C ASP A 475 14.00 11.80 18.89
N LEU A 476 12.77 12.20 18.53
CA LEU A 476 11.87 12.90 19.42
C LEU A 476 11.42 12.04 20.60
N GLU A 477 11.00 10.80 20.36
CA GLU A 477 10.59 9.88 21.43
C GLU A 477 11.75 9.60 22.40
N PHE A 478 12.97 9.41 21.87
CA PHE A 478 14.16 9.21 22.68
C PHE A 478 14.46 10.43 23.56
N LEU A 479 14.57 11.61 22.96
CA LEU A 479 14.92 12.84 23.68
C LEU A 479 13.84 13.27 24.68
N ALA A 480 12.57 13.15 24.33
CA ALA A 480 11.46 13.46 25.23
C ALA A 480 11.40 12.48 26.43
N THR A 481 11.72 11.21 26.21
CA THR A 481 11.85 10.23 27.27
C THR A 481 12.98 10.59 28.22
N MET A 482 14.16 10.93 27.67
CA MET A 482 15.31 11.36 28.50
C MET A 482 15.02 12.65 29.28
N ALA A 483 14.33 13.62 28.66
CA ALA A 483 13.89 14.84 29.34
C ALA A 483 12.94 14.53 30.50
N SER A 484 11.99 13.63 30.33
CA SER A 484 11.06 13.17 31.37
C SER A 484 11.75 12.48 32.54
N ILE A 485 12.83 11.73 32.27
CA ILE A 485 13.63 11.06 33.29
C ILE A 485 14.47 12.10 34.09
N LYS A 486 15.04 13.07 33.41
CA LYS A 486 15.90 14.10 34.00
C LYS A 486 15.11 15.12 34.83
N ASP A 487 13.97 15.56 34.33
CA ASP A 487 13.11 16.57 34.94
C ASP A 487 11.68 16.09 35.07
N SER A 488 11.24 15.79 36.27
CA SER A 488 9.86 15.34 36.55
C SER A 488 8.79 16.41 36.26
N SER A 489 9.16 17.68 36.06
CA SER A 489 8.24 18.74 35.62
C SER A 489 8.00 18.76 34.12
N TYR A 490 8.91 18.19 33.31
CA TYR A 490 8.74 18.04 31.89
C TYR A 490 7.60 17.05 31.59
N LYS A 491 6.68 17.47 30.74
CA LYS A 491 5.55 16.62 30.35
C LYS A 491 5.80 16.03 28.96
N TYR A 492 5.90 14.72 28.91
CA TYR A 492 6.02 14.00 27.67
C TYR A 492 4.86 14.34 26.72
N PRO A 493 5.10 14.83 25.51
CA PRO A 493 4.07 15.34 24.60
C PRO A 493 3.36 14.19 23.86
N LYS A 494 2.70 13.33 24.64
CA LYS A 494 2.08 12.08 24.14
C LYS A 494 1.03 12.33 23.07
N LYS A 495 0.19 13.37 23.28
CA LYS A 495 -0.90 13.65 22.34
C LYS A 495 -0.37 14.11 20.99
N GLU A 496 0.57 15.04 21.01
CA GLU A 496 1.20 15.58 19.81
C GLU A 496 1.93 14.49 19.04
N MET A 497 2.63 13.59 19.74
CA MET A 497 3.30 12.44 19.13
C MET A 497 2.29 11.43 18.54
N ASP A 498 1.18 11.16 19.25
CA ASP A 498 0.14 10.29 18.70
C ASP A 498 -0.47 10.90 17.43
N ASP A 499 -0.77 12.21 17.44
CA ASP A 499 -1.31 12.90 16.25
C ASP A 499 -0.32 12.85 15.05
N MET A 500 0.99 13.03 15.34
CA MET A 500 2.03 12.94 14.30
C MET A 500 2.16 11.51 13.75
N TRP A 501 2.15 10.49 14.61
CA TRP A 501 2.16 9.10 14.17
C TRP A 501 0.93 8.77 13.34
N GLU A 502 -0.27 9.17 13.76
CA GLU A 502 -1.49 8.92 12.99
C GLU A 502 -1.40 9.49 11.57
N ASN A 503 -0.83 10.70 11.41
CA ASN A 503 -0.61 11.29 10.08
C ASN A 503 0.41 10.49 9.25
N ILE A 504 1.54 10.10 9.85
CA ILE A 504 2.56 9.29 9.16
C ILE A 504 1.97 7.96 8.71
N LEU A 505 1.28 7.26 9.62
CA LEU A 505 0.67 5.97 9.34
C LEU A 505 -0.44 6.07 8.28
N LEU A 506 -1.19 7.18 8.26
CA LEU A 506 -2.20 7.46 7.23
C LEU A 506 -1.57 7.63 5.86
N CYS A 507 -0.46 8.40 5.76
CA CYS A 507 0.27 8.59 4.51
C CYS A 507 0.99 7.32 4.02
N GLN A 508 1.10 6.28 4.84
CA GLN A 508 1.63 4.96 4.44
C GLN A 508 0.58 4.04 3.82
N PHE A 509 -0.64 4.53 3.56
CA PHE A 509 -1.64 3.80 2.80
C PHE A 509 -1.05 3.32 1.47
N HIS A 510 -1.48 2.11 0.99
CA HIS A 510 -0.80 1.41 -0.10
C HIS A 510 -0.89 2.07 -1.48
N ASP A 511 -1.68 3.13 -1.67
CA ASP A 511 -1.61 3.99 -2.86
C ASP A 511 -0.91 5.33 -2.59
N CYS A 512 -0.88 5.83 -1.34
CA CYS A 512 -0.26 7.10 -1.04
C CYS A 512 1.28 7.00 -1.05
N LEU A 513 1.86 6.21 -0.17
CA LEU A 513 3.33 6.07 -0.11
C LEU A 513 3.94 5.48 -1.38
N PRO A 514 3.33 4.48 -2.03
CA PRO A 514 3.77 3.97 -3.32
C PRO A 514 3.77 4.97 -4.47
N GLY A 515 2.96 6.02 -4.41
CA GLY A 515 3.00 7.07 -5.41
C GLY A 515 1.94 6.94 -6.51
N SER A 516 0.82 6.28 -6.25
CA SER A 516 -0.19 5.91 -7.25
C SER A 516 -1.51 6.68 -7.15
N CYS A 517 -1.54 7.76 -6.38
CA CYS A 517 -2.69 8.66 -6.23
C CYS A 517 -2.69 9.82 -7.24
N ILE A 518 -3.79 10.56 -7.27
CA ILE A 518 -3.89 11.84 -7.97
C ILE A 518 -3.09 12.95 -7.25
N GLU A 519 -2.72 14.01 -7.97
CA GLU A 519 -1.92 15.14 -7.48
C GLU A 519 -2.44 15.73 -6.16
N MET A 520 -3.78 15.94 -6.04
CA MET A 520 -4.40 16.49 -4.83
C MET A 520 -4.06 15.72 -3.54
N VAL A 521 -3.82 14.42 -3.62
CA VAL A 521 -3.43 13.60 -2.47
C VAL A 521 -2.02 13.95 -2.02
N TYR A 522 -1.13 14.25 -2.95
CA TYR A 522 0.26 14.62 -2.61
C TYR A 522 0.35 16.04 -2.08
N ASP A 523 -0.48 16.97 -2.57
CA ASP A 523 -0.64 18.29 -1.95
C ASP A 523 -1.07 18.17 -0.48
N ASP A 524 -2.11 17.38 -0.21
CA ASP A 524 -2.60 17.12 1.15
C ASP A 524 -1.53 16.43 2.02
N SER A 525 -0.80 15.44 1.48
CA SER A 525 0.22 14.70 2.21
C SER A 525 1.44 15.59 2.54
N ASP A 526 1.87 16.42 1.61
CA ASP A 526 2.95 17.37 1.82
C ASP A 526 2.61 18.39 2.92
N GLU A 527 1.36 18.88 2.97
CA GLU A 527 0.87 19.73 4.06
C GLU A 527 0.90 18.99 5.40
N MET A 528 0.47 17.73 5.45
CA MET A 528 0.52 16.91 6.68
C MET A 528 1.95 16.69 7.16
N TYR A 529 2.88 16.33 6.26
CA TYR A 529 4.29 16.15 6.62
C TYR A 529 4.94 17.45 7.07
N ALA A 530 4.69 18.56 6.37
CA ALA A 530 5.20 19.87 6.76
C ALA A 530 4.68 20.28 8.15
N GLY A 531 3.41 20.02 8.44
CA GLY A 531 2.81 20.20 9.75
C GLY A 531 3.51 19.36 10.83
N ASN A 532 3.75 18.10 10.55
CA ASN A 532 4.47 17.19 11.46
C ASN A 532 5.91 17.66 11.71
N PHE A 533 6.65 18.06 10.68
CA PHE A 533 8.00 18.59 10.84
C PHE A 533 8.03 19.86 11.69
N LYS A 534 7.07 20.76 11.49
CA LYS A 534 6.96 21.99 12.28
C LYS A 534 6.73 21.69 13.76
N VAL A 535 5.77 20.82 14.08
CA VAL A 535 5.48 20.41 15.46
C VAL A 535 6.66 19.66 16.05
N GLY A 536 7.21 18.68 15.32
CA GLY A 536 8.34 17.88 15.76
C GLY A 536 9.58 18.70 16.10
N HIS A 537 9.93 19.69 15.27
CA HIS A 537 11.05 20.59 15.58
C HIS A 537 10.85 21.41 16.87
N VAL A 538 9.63 21.87 17.15
CA VAL A 538 9.32 22.57 18.41
C VAL A 538 9.52 21.63 19.59
N LEU A 539 8.97 20.43 19.54
CA LEU A 539 9.07 19.43 20.60
C LEU A 539 10.52 18.96 20.82
N LEU A 540 11.31 18.81 19.75
CA LEU A 540 12.74 18.51 19.84
C LEU A 540 13.50 19.62 20.58
N GLN A 541 13.24 20.89 20.26
CA GLN A 541 13.86 22.02 20.94
C GLN A 541 13.47 22.09 22.43
N GLU A 542 12.22 21.82 22.76
CA GLU A 542 11.74 21.74 24.13
C GLU A 542 12.43 20.61 24.91
N ALA A 543 12.53 19.42 24.35
CA ALA A 543 13.22 18.29 24.98
C ALA A 543 14.71 18.59 25.18
N LEU A 544 15.40 19.13 24.19
CA LEU A 544 16.81 19.53 24.29
C LEU A 544 17.03 20.60 25.33
N SER A 545 16.18 21.62 25.42
CA SER A 545 16.26 22.66 26.42
C SER A 545 16.11 22.10 27.84
N ASN A 546 15.19 21.17 28.06
CA ASN A 546 15.01 20.50 29.35
C ASN A 546 16.19 19.58 29.71
N LEU A 547 16.87 19.03 28.70
CA LEU A 547 18.12 18.29 28.87
C LEU A 547 19.33 19.23 29.17
N GLY A 548 19.14 20.54 29.06
CA GLY A 548 20.18 21.52 29.32
C GLY A 548 21.04 21.86 28.11
N PHE A 549 20.58 21.50 26.88
CA PHE A 549 21.25 21.84 25.63
C PHE A 549 20.62 23.13 25.08
N ALA A 550 21.42 24.17 24.90
CA ALA A 550 21.00 25.39 24.21
C ALA A 550 21.19 25.23 22.70
N ARG A 551 20.50 26.05 21.94
CA ARG A 551 20.75 26.14 20.49
C ARG A 551 22.16 26.70 20.28
N TYR A 552 22.97 26.06 19.42
CA TYR A 552 24.31 26.52 19.09
C TYR A 552 24.29 27.95 18.54
N ASP A 553 25.10 28.83 19.16
CA ASP A 553 25.38 30.19 18.71
C ASP A 553 26.86 30.28 18.37
N ALA A 554 27.20 30.40 17.09
CA ALA A 554 28.57 30.35 16.60
C ALA A 554 29.48 31.35 17.32
N GLY A 555 30.47 30.83 18.04
CA GLY A 555 31.50 31.62 18.73
C GLY A 555 31.21 31.95 20.20
N LYS A 556 30.15 31.41 20.79
CA LYS A 556 29.83 31.69 22.22
C LYS A 556 29.77 30.45 23.11
N ASP A 557 29.55 29.28 22.56
CA ASP A 557 29.25 28.09 23.33
C ASP A 557 30.15 26.91 22.98
N ASP A 558 30.40 26.04 23.93
CA ASP A 558 31.03 24.74 23.68
C ASP A 558 30.08 23.83 22.88
N LEU A 559 30.61 23.23 21.85
CA LEU A 559 29.86 22.27 21.03
C LEU A 559 29.72 20.94 21.75
N VAL A 560 28.54 20.35 21.65
CA VAL A 560 28.24 18.99 22.10
C VAL A 560 27.62 18.21 20.96
N GLY A 561 28.17 17.05 20.64
CA GLY A 561 27.53 16.09 19.78
C GLY A 561 26.51 15.25 20.56
N LEU A 562 25.44 14.85 19.91
CA LEU A 562 24.46 13.89 20.45
C LEU A 562 24.42 12.65 19.58
N ASN A 563 24.66 11.50 20.17
CA ASN A 563 24.48 10.19 19.53
C ASN A 563 23.19 9.55 20.08
N LEU A 564 22.17 9.49 19.25
CA LEU A 564 20.86 8.90 19.59
C LEU A 564 20.76 7.41 19.24
N LEU A 565 21.85 6.81 18.71
CA LEU A 565 21.93 5.39 18.40
C LEU A 565 22.57 4.60 19.56
N PRO A 566 22.25 3.31 19.71
CA PRO A 566 22.69 2.51 20.85
C PRO A 566 24.15 2.00 20.75
N TRP A 567 24.95 2.48 19.81
CA TRP A 567 26.37 2.11 19.64
C TRP A 567 27.28 3.32 19.54
N PRO A 568 28.60 3.17 19.86
CA PRO A 568 29.57 4.23 19.73
C PRO A 568 29.78 4.63 18.26
N ARG A 569 30.03 5.90 18.02
CA ARG A 569 30.30 6.49 16.69
C ARG A 569 31.48 7.46 16.75
N ALA A 570 32.16 7.58 15.61
CA ALA A 570 33.15 8.63 15.38
C ALA A 570 33.01 9.12 13.93
N GLU A 571 32.81 10.42 13.76
CA GLU A 571 32.46 11.01 12.46
C GLU A 571 33.08 12.40 12.28
N ILE A 572 33.24 12.79 11.02
CA ILE A 572 33.51 14.17 10.61
C ILE A 572 32.19 14.79 10.20
N VAL A 573 31.77 15.85 10.88
CA VAL A 573 30.48 16.51 10.63
C VAL A 573 30.68 18.00 10.37
N PRO A 574 29.88 18.60 9.48
CA PRO A 574 29.95 20.05 9.26
C PRO A 574 29.45 20.82 10.47
N LEU A 575 30.06 21.95 10.76
CA LEU A 575 29.60 22.88 11.79
C LEU A 575 28.22 23.46 11.46
N PRO A 576 27.27 23.45 12.40
CA PRO A 576 25.98 24.07 12.21
C PRO A 576 26.09 25.56 11.81
N GLY A 577 25.28 25.99 10.84
CA GLY A 577 25.26 27.38 10.36
C GLY A 577 26.35 27.77 9.36
N VAL A 578 27.39 26.94 9.19
CA VAL A 578 28.48 27.15 8.22
C VAL A 578 28.38 26.24 7.00
N ALA A 579 27.54 25.23 7.07
CA ALA A 579 27.37 24.21 6.03
C ALA A 579 26.93 24.75 4.64
N LYS A 580 26.39 25.98 4.58
CA LYS A 580 26.04 26.68 3.33
C LYS A 580 27.09 27.68 2.84
N SER A 581 28.24 27.76 3.51
CA SER A 581 29.32 28.65 3.09
C SER A 581 30.15 27.99 1.98
N SER A 582 30.80 28.81 1.15
CA SER A 582 31.76 28.35 0.13
C SER A 582 33.00 27.66 0.72
N ASN A 583 33.14 27.62 2.03
CA ASN A 583 34.23 26.96 2.75
C ASN A 583 33.67 26.39 4.07
N PRO A 584 32.98 25.25 4.06
CA PRO A 584 32.42 24.65 5.26
C PRO A 584 33.53 24.25 6.24
N GLN A 585 33.29 24.49 7.51
CA GLN A 585 34.20 24.03 8.57
C GLN A 585 33.66 22.69 9.09
N TYR A 586 34.57 21.79 9.40
CA TYR A 586 34.27 20.46 9.92
C TYR A 586 34.84 20.26 11.30
N VAL A 587 34.15 19.45 12.10
CA VAL A 587 34.63 19.01 13.42
C VAL A 587 34.59 17.49 13.48
N PHE A 588 35.47 16.94 14.29
CA PHE A 588 35.46 15.54 14.65
C PHE A 588 34.56 15.32 15.88
N VAL A 589 33.68 14.33 15.82
CA VAL A 589 32.81 13.93 16.94
C VAL A 589 33.02 12.46 17.24
N GLU A 590 33.12 12.11 18.54
CA GLU A 590 33.27 10.74 18.97
C GLU A 590 32.58 10.51 20.32
N GLY A 591 31.88 9.38 20.45
CA GLY A 591 31.28 8.97 21.71
C GLY A 591 30.33 7.79 21.61
N GLY A 592 29.98 7.24 22.78
CA GLY A 592 28.92 6.28 22.97
C GLY A 592 27.53 6.92 22.85
N PRO A 593 26.46 6.12 23.14
CA PRO A 593 25.10 6.67 23.24
C PRO A 593 25.03 7.85 24.20
N GLY A 594 24.34 8.92 23.81
CA GLY A 594 24.23 10.16 24.58
C GLY A 594 25.15 11.27 24.09
N THR A 595 25.89 11.92 24.97
CA THR A 595 26.78 13.02 24.60
C THR A 595 28.09 12.53 23.99
N MET A 596 28.52 13.18 22.94
CA MET A 596 29.78 12.93 22.23
C MET A 596 30.75 14.10 22.49
N THR A 597 32.02 13.78 22.55
CA THR A 597 33.09 14.82 22.54
C THR A 597 33.16 15.44 21.15
N VAL A 598 33.41 16.73 21.09
CA VAL A 598 33.62 17.48 19.84
C VAL A 598 35.04 18.00 19.85
N ASP A 599 35.85 17.61 18.87
CA ASP A 599 37.16 18.17 18.64
C ASP A 599 37.10 19.15 17.47
N SER A 600 37.21 20.42 17.78
CA SER A 600 37.26 21.51 16.80
C SER A 600 38.70 21.86 16.38
N SER A 601 39.70 21.08 16.82
CA SER A 601 41.08 21.29 16.36
C SER A 601 41.16 21.01 14.87
N SER A 602 41.61 21.99 14.14
CA SER A 602 41.73 21.92 12.67
C SER A 602 42.89 21.02 12.18
N THR A 603 43.53 20.29 13.04
CA THR A 603 44.72 19.50 12.76
C THR A 603 44.42 18.02 12.63
N ILE A 604 44.13 17.59 11.42
CA ILE A 604 44.18 16.15 11.07
C ILE A 604 45.64 15.81 10.72
N HIS A 605 46.12 14.69 11.26
CA HIS A 605 47.46 14.21 10.90
C HIS A 605 47.51 14.00 9.37
N PRO A 606 48.57 14.52 8.67
CA PRO A 606 48.62 14.47 7.20
C PRO A 606 48.41 13.10 6.56
N ARG A 607 48.78 12.02 7.27
CA ARG A 607 48.58 10.65 6.82
C ARG A 607 47.08 10.26 6.67
N TYR A 608 46.21 10.88 7.40
CA TYR A 608 44.77 10.57 7.41
C TYR A 608 43.90 11.61 6.70
N ALA A 609 44.51 12.73 6.35
CA ALA A 609 43.84 13.81 5.68
C ALA A 609 43.32 13.38 4.30
N ALA A 610 42.16 13.91 3.94
CA ALA A 610 41.68 13.80 2.57
C ALA A 610 42.44 14.80 1.66
N SER A 611 42.74 14.39 0.44
CA SER A 611 43.37 15.22 -0.59
C SER A 611 42.72 15.00 -1.94
N ILE A 612 42.74 16.03 -2.79
CA ILE A 612 42.28 15.98 -4.16
C ILE A 612 43.39 16.54 -5.08
N THR A 613 43.68 15.80 -6.14
CA THR A 613 44.72 16.19 -7.14
C THR A 613 44.12 16.05 -8.54
N GLN A 614 44.26 17.05 -9.37
CA GLN A 614 43.95 16.94 -10.80
C GLN A 614 45.13 16.26 -11.50
N LEU A 615 44.84 15.13 -12.15
CA LEU A 615 45.86 14.34 -12.87
C LEU A 615 45.99 14.79 -14.33
N GLU A 616 44.88 14.93 -15.02
CA GLU A 616 44.73 15.31 -16.41
C GLU A 616 43.49 16.21 -16.58
N ASP A 617 43.20 16.59 -17.83
CA ASP A 617 41.99 17.35 -18.12
C ASP A 617 40.72 16.56 -17.73
N ASP A 618 39.97 17.13 -16.78
CA ASP A 618 38.78 16.54 -16.18
C ASP A 618 38.97 15.12 -15.58
N VAL A 619 40.21 14.85 -15.07
CA VAL A 619 40.55 13.62 -14.33
C VAL A 619 41.11 13.99 -12.97
N PHE A 620 40.50 13.51 -11.89
CA PHE A 620 40.81 13.84 -10.51
C PHE A 620 41.06 12.59 -9.68
N LEU A 621 42.05 12.65 -8.79
CA LEU A 621 42.26 11.64 -7.75
C LEU A 621 41.87 12.23 -6.40
N LEU A 622 40.87 11.64 -5.74
CA LEU A 622 40.53 11.86 -4.34
C LEU A 622 41.17 10.72 -3.53
N GLN A 623 41.84 11.07 -2.43
CA GLN A 623 42.54 10.06 -1.64
C GLN A 623 42.48 10.39 -0.14
N ASN A 624 42.38 9.35 0.69
CA ASN A 624 42.64 9.37 2.13
C ASN A 624 43.55 8.18 2.50
N ALA A 625 43.61 7.78 3.78
CA ALA A 625 44.43 6.64 4.21
C ALA A 625 43.87 5.26 3.81
N GLU A 626 42.61 5.19 3.42
CA GLU A 626 41.88 3.94 3.17
C GLU A 626 41.54 3.76 1.69
N LEU A 627 41.20 4.84 0.98
CA LEU A 627 40.67 4.80 -0.38
C LEU A 627 41.43 5.71 -1.33
N GLN A 628 41.56 5.28 -2.59
CA GLN A 628 41.91 6.12 -3.74
C GLN A 628 40.77 6.07 -4.75
N VAL A 629 40.24 7.23 -5.13
CA VAL A 629 39.06 7.36 -5.99
C VAL A 629 39.45 8.19 -7.22
N THR A 630 39.51 7.56 -8.38
CA THR A 630 39.78 8.28 -9.65
C THR A 630 38.44 8.61 -10.30
N ILE A 631 38.19 9.89 -10.52
CA ILE A 631 37.01 10.41 -11.19
C ILE A 631 37.40 11.00 -12.53
N ALA A 632 36.80 10.50 -13.59
CA ALA A 632 37.00 11.00 -14.94
C ALA A 632 35.63 11.41 -15.54
N ARG A 633 35.53 12.69 -15.92
CA ARG A 633 34.31 13.24 -16.52
C ARG A 633 33.04 12.94 -15.73
N GLY A 634 33.12 13.08 -14.40
CA GLY A 634 32.00 12.89 -13.46
C GLY A 634 31.69 11.46 -13.09
N THR A 635 32.37 10.46 -13.64
CA THR A 635 32.19 9.05 -13.27
C THR A 635 33.40 8.51 -12.51
N ILE A 636 33.18 7.58 -11.59
CA ILE A 636 34.24 6.90 -10.85
C ILE A 636 34.78 5.76 -11.74
N THR A 637 36.01 5.89 -12.18
CA THR A 637 36.69 4.92 -13.07
C THR A 637 37.59 3.96 -12.33
N SER A 638 37.99 4.30 -11.10
CA SER A 638 38.74 3.46 -10.18
C SER A 638 38.34 3.79 -8.76
N LEU A 639 38.13 2.78 -7.96
CA LEU A 639 37.97 2.85 -6.51
C LEU A 639 38.88 1.77 -5.92
N TYR A 640 39.99 2.20 -5.38
CA TYR A 640 41.01 1.29 -4.88
C TYR A 640 40.99 1.28 -3.35
N ASP A 641 40.71 0.11 -2.78
CA ASP A 641 40.81 -0.15 -1.35
C ASP A 641 42.27 -0.45 -0.99
N ILE A 642 42.89 0.48 -0.27
CA ILE A 642 44.34 0.40 0.08
C ILE A 642 44.59 -0.74 1.08
N ALA A 643 43.67 -0.96 2.01
CA ALA A 643 43.85 -1.98 3.03
C ALA A 643 43.78 -3.41 2.46
N SER A 644 42.90 -3.61 1.51
CA SER A 644 42.66 -4.90 0.85
C SER A 644 43.54 -5.10 -0.39
N ASP A 645 44.31 -4.06 -0.83
CA ASP A 645 45.11 -4.04 -2.06
C ASP A 645 44.27 -4.44 -3.28
N ARG A 646 43.08 -3.80 -3.41
CA ARG A 646 42.04 -4.26 -4.35
C ARG A 646 41.38 -3.12 -5.10
N GLU A 647 41.25 -3.30 -6.43
CA GLU A 647 40.37 -2.47 -7.26
C GLU A 647 38.92 -2.97 -7.12
N VAL A 648 38.00 -2.05 -6.84
CA VAL A 648 36.54 -2.34 -6.61
C VAL A 648 35.79 -2.30 -7.94
N ILE A 649 36.15 -1.35 -8.82
CA ILE A 649 35.42 -1.17 -10.08
C ILE A 649 35.93 -2.20 -11.09
N LYS A 650 35.01 -2.90 -11.74
CA LYS A 650 35.37 -3.88 -12.73
C LYS A 650 36.16 -3.23 -13.91
N PRO A 651 37.09 -3.94 -14.56
CA PRO A 651 37.88 -3.40 -15.67
C PRO A 651 37.03 -2.75 -16.76
N GLY A 652 37.27 -1.46 -17.03
CA GLY A 652 36.51 -0.65 -17.99
C GLY A 652 35.12 -0.20 -17.50
N GLY A 653 34.75 -0.53 -16.26
CA GLY A 653 33.52 -0.08 -15.62
C GLY A 653 33.54 1.40 -15.23
N LYS A 654 32.38 1.98 -15.05
CA LYS A 654 32.19 3.35 -14.58
C LYS A 654 31.13 3.32 -13.47
N ALA A 655 31.55 3.53 -12.23
CA ALA A 655 30.61 3.69 -11.13
C ALA A 655 30.12 5.14 -11.01
N ASN A 656 29.05 5.35 -10.30
CA ASN A 656 28.29 6.60 -10.33
C ASN A 656 27.87 7.02 -11.75
N GLN A 657 27.66 6.04 -12.63
CA GLN A 657 27.19 6.28 -14.00
C GLN A 657 25.69 6.51 -13.99
N LEU A 658 25.27 7.73 -14.27
CA LEU A 658 23.88 8.05 -14.47
C LEU A 658 23.39 7.45 -15.78
N VAL A 659 22.22 6.82 -15.73
CA VAL A 659 21.57 6.21 -16.90
C VAL A 659 20.10 6.58 -16.92
N VAL A 660 19.55 6.77 -18.10
CA VAL A 660 18.13 7.03 -18.29
C VAL A 660 17.51 5.95 -19.16
N PHE A 661 16.27 5.62 -18.87
CA PHE A 661 15.48 4.63 -19.59
C PHE A 661 14.18 5.23 -20.05
N ASP A 662 13.58 4.70 -21.12
CA ASP A 662 12.18 4.93 -21.45
C ASP A 662 11.30 4.14 -20.49
N ASP A 663 10.34 4.80 -19.84
CA ASP A 663 9.42 4.23 -18.86
C ASP A 663 7.98 4.33 -19.36
N LYS A 664 7.61 3.39 -20.20
CA LYS A 664 6.30 3.35 -20.89
C LYS A 664 5.61 2.02 -20.63
N PRO A 665 5.10 1.77 -19.40
CA PRO A 665 4.35 0.56 -19.12
C PRO A 665 3.06 0.52 -19.97
N LEU A 666 2.55 -0.68 -20.23
CA LEU A 666 1.31 -0.89 -21.02
C LEU A 666 0.09 -0.30 -20.30
N TYR A 667 0.04 -0.47 -18.98
CA TYR A 667 -1.04 -0.02 -18.09
C TYR A 667 -0.43 0.54 -16.81
N TRP A 668 -1.21 1.21 -15.98
CA TRP A 668 -0.87 1.56 -14.60
C TRP A 668 0.43 2.35 -14.47
N GLN A 669 0.53 3.49 -15.16
CA GLN A 669 1.79 4.23 -15.32
C GLN A 669 2.54 4.53 -14.01
N ALA A 670 1.82 4.96 -12.94
CA ALA A 670 2.46 5.24 -11.66
C ALA A 670 2.93 3.96 -10.95
N TRP A 671 2.23 2.84 -11.17
CA TRP A 671 2.51 1.56 -10.50
C TRP A 671 3.59 0.75 -11.19
N ASP A 672 3.54 0.62 -12.51
CA ASP A 672 4.28 -0.40 -13.24
C ASP A 672 5.61 0.11 -13.82
N VAL A 673 6.57 -0.79 -13.83
CA VAL A 673 7.78 -0.74 -14.65
C VAL A 673 7.90 -2.08 -15.35
N GLU A 674 8.04 -2.06 -16.65
CA GLU A 674 8.16 -3.27 -17.45
C GLU A 674 9.61 -3.67 -17.68
N VAL A 675 9.88 -4.99 -17.76
CA VAL A 675 11.24 -5.50 -17.92
C VAL A 675 11.92 -4.96 -19.17
N TYR A 676 11.20 -4.71 -20.25
CA TYR A 676 11.73 -4.20 -21.51
C TYR A 676 12.23 -2.76 -21.45
N HIS A 677 11.99 -2.00 -20.34
CA HIS A 677 12.63 -0.69 -20.18
C HIS A 677 14.17 -0.82 -20.23
N LEU A 678 14.72 -1.96 -19.82
CA LEU A 678 16.14 -2.23 -19.81
C LEU A 678 16.77 -2.15 -21.21
N ASP A 679 16.01 -2.37 -22.28
CA ASP A 679 16.46 -2.31 -23.67
C ASP A 679 16.70 -0.87 -24.16
N SER A 680 16.16 0.13 -23.44
CA SER A 680 16.26 1.56 -23.78
C SER A 680 17.38 2.30 -23.02
N ARG A 681 18.33 1.58 -22.41
CA ARG A 681 19.40 2.14 -21.57
C ARG A 681 20.26 3.14 -22.32
N GLU A 682 20.34 4.36 -21.81
CA GLU A 682 21.19 5.43 -22.32
C GLU A 682 22.12 5.97 -21.22
N GLU A 683 23.43 6.05 -21.48
CA GLU A 683 24.37 6.67 -20.56
C GLU A 683 24.33 8.18 -20.67
N LEU A 684 24.16 8.86 -19.54
CA LEU A 684 24.27 10.30 -19.46
C LEU A 684 25.75 10.69 -19.31
N ARG A 685 26.13 11.79 -19.97
CA ARG A 685 27.51 12.29 -19.95
C ARG A 685 27.54 13.70 -19.38
N SER A 686 28.63 14.02 -18.66
CA SER A 686 28.81 15.38 -18.16
C SER A 686 28.83 16.39 -19.31
N CYS A 687 28.16 17.51 -19.11
CA CYS A 687 28.10 18.60 -20.08
C CYS A 687 29.21 19.65 -19.87
N CYS A 688 29.87 19.66 -18.70
CA CYS A 688 30.89 20.61 -18.30
C CYS A 688 32.03 19.89 -17.60
N ALA A 689 33.19 20.55 -17.56
CA ALA A 689 34.34 20.07 -16.77
C ALA A 689 33.96 20.12 -15.27
N SER A 690 34.40 19.12 -14.54
CA SER A 690 34.17 19.01 -13.10
C SER A 690 34.95 20.10 -12.35
N LYS A 691 34.41 20.51 -11.19
CA LYS A 691 34.98 21.59 -10.36
C LYS A 691 35.26 21.10 -8.95
N ILE A 692 36.43 21.39 -8.42
CA ILE A 692 36.72 21.17 -7.01
C ILE A 692 35.93 22.20 -6.20
N VAL A 693 35.14 21.73 -5.23
CA VAL A 693 34.33 22.54 -4.32
C VAL A 693 34.96 22.62 -2.94
N GLU A 694 35.45 21.48 -2.46
CA GLU A 694 36.14 21.39 -1.18
C GLU A 694 37.55 20.82 -1.41
N ASN A 695 38.55 21.46 -0.82
CA ASN A 695 39.94 21.04 -0.86
C ASN A 695 40.61 21.29 0.51
N GLY A 696 40.10 20.54 1.49
CA GLY A 696 40.56 20.68 2.88
C GLY A 696 40.96 19.35 3.49
N PRO A 697 41.71 19.34 4.57
CA PRO A 697 42.19 18.08 5.15
C PRO A 697 41.07 17.19 5.71
N HIS A 698 39.92 17.76 6.08
CA HIS A 698 38.81 17.00 6.64
C HIS A 698 37.93 16.34 5.56
N ARG A 699 37.74 17.04 4.44
CA ARG A 699 36.91 16.60 3.35
C ARG A 699 37.37 17.24 2.03
N VAL A 700 37.30 16.47 0.97
CA VAL A 700 37.46 16.95 -0.41
C VAL A 700 36.24 16.61 -1.21
N SER A 701 35.86 17.46 -2.16
CA SER A 701 34.71 17.19 -3.03
C SER A 701 34.87 17.77 -4.43
N LEU A 702 34.22 17.07 -5.36
CA LEU A 702 34.18 17.40 -6.78
C LEU A 702 32.73 17.48 -7.23
N VAL A 703 32.35 18.57 -7.88
CA VAL A 703 31.01 18.73 -8.46
C VAL A 703 31.08 18.58 -9.97
N THR A 704 30.11 17.85 -10.52
CA THR A 704 29.92 17.65 -11.96
C THR A 704 28.47 17.92 -12.33
N GLU A 705 28.26 18.63 -13.42
CA GLU A 705 26.92 18.87 -13.97
C GLU A 705 26.71 18.01 -15.21
N THR A 706 25.56 17.34 -15.25
CA THR A 706 25.16 16.44 -16.33
C THR A 706 23.82 16.89 -16.89
N LYS A 707 23.77 17.14 -18.20
CA LYS A 707 22.52 17.45 -18.89
C LYS A 707 21.76 16.16 -19.16
N ILE A 708 20.48 16.14 -18.80
CA ILE A 708 19.59 15.02 -19.06
C ILE A 708 18.81 15.28 -20.36
N SER A 709 18.27 16.48 -20.50
CA SER A 709 17.55 16.95 -21.68
C SER A 709 17.74 18.45 -21.85
N GLU A 710 16.96 19.10 -22.72
CA GLU A 710 16.95 20.57 -22.83
C GLU A 710 16.40 21.29 -21.59
N SER A 711 15.55 20.61 -20.81
CA SER A 711 14.87 21.15 -19.63
C SER A 711 15.30 20.53 -18.30
N SER A 712 16.09 19.46 -18.35
CA SER A 712 16.46 18.69 -17.16
C SER A 712 17.97 18.55 -17.02
N TRP A 713 18.47 18.72 -15.81
CA TRP A 713 19.88 18.53 -15.46
C TRP A 713 20.04 17.94 -14.06
N ILE A 714 21.19 17.36 -13.80
CA ILE A 714 21.59 16.86 -12.49
C ILE A 714 23.00 17.34 -12.16
N LYS A 715 23.18 17.88 -10.97
CA LYS A 715 24.46 18.27 -10.42
C LYS A 715 24.85 17.27 -9.33
N THR A 716 25.91 16.52 -9.59
CA THR A 716 26.41 15.50 -8.68
C THR A 716 27.65 15.97 -7.97
N THR A 717 27.70 15.84 -6.66
CA THR A 717 28.89 16.10 -5.83
C THR A 717 29.40 14.78 -5.29
N VAL A 718 30.63 14.44 -5.65
CA VAL A 718 31.36 13.27 -5.12
C VAL A 718 32.39 13.75 -4.10
N ALA A 719 32.35 13.17 -2.90
CA ALA A 719 33.19 13.61 -1.80
C ALA A 719 33.85 12.43 -1.08
N LEU A 720 35.02 12.73 -0.47
CA LEU A 720 35.76 11.82 0.38
C LEU A 720 36.19 12.55 1.64
N SER A 721 35.83 11.99 2.80
CA SER A 721 36.28 12.51 4.10
C SER A 721 37.63 11.92 4.50
N ALA A 722 38.32 12.59 5.43
CA ALA A 722 39.54 12.06 6.03
C ALA A 722 39.28 10.75 6.76
N SER A 723 40.23 9.87 6.80
CA SER A 723 40.20 8.66 7.62
C SER A 723 40.31 9.00 9.11
N LEU A 724 39.62 8.26 9.95
CA LEU A 724 39.60 8.47 11.39
C LEU A 724 40.39 7.35 12.10
N MET A 725 41.16 7.73 13.10
CA MET A 725 41.93 6.80 13.94
C MET A 725 41.10 6.25 15.13
N SER A 726 39.80 6.17 14.99
CA SER A 726 38.95 5.67 16.08
C SER A 726 38.48 4.24 15.77
N PRO A 727 38.46 3.35 16.78
CA PRO A 727 37.83 2.04 16.64
C PRO A 727 36.31 2.12 16.42
N HIS A 728 35.73 3.30 16.58
CA HIS A 728 34.31 3.59 16.40
C HIS A 728 34.00 4.29 15.08
N ALA A 729 35.03 4.56 14.28
CA ALA A 729 34.85 5.12 12.94
C ALA A 729 34.19 4.09 12.00
N SER A 730 33.29 4.58 11.17
CA SER A 730 32.84 3.80 10.03
C SER A 730 34.01 3.59 9.06
N PRO A 731 34.05 2.49 8.31
CA PRO A 731 34.96 2.35 7.16
C PRO A 731 34.83 3.55 6.24
N ALA A 732 35.91 3.91 5.54
CA ALA A 732 35.86 4.99 4.58
C ALA A 732 34.85 4.68 3.47
N PHE A 733 34.15 5.68 3.02
CA PHE A 733 33.16 5.58 1.96
C PHE A 733 33.23 6.80 1.04
N VAL A 734 32.79 6.63 -0.19
CA VAL A 734 32.58 7.71 -1.14
C VAL A 734 31.18 8.24 -0.96
N ASP A 735 31.04 9.50 -0.59
CA ASP A 735 29.76 10.17 -0.43
C ASP A 735 29.35 10.85 -1.74
N VAL A 736 28.14 10.55 -2.21
CA VAL A 736 27.60 11.15 -3.44
C VAL A 736 26.28 11.84 -3.10
N SER A 737 26.23 13.14 -3.39
CA SER A 737 24.97 13.90 -3.29
C SER A 737 24.61 14.51 -4.66
N ALA A 738 23.33 14.72 -4.89
CA ALA A 738 22.86 15.28 -6.16
C ALA A 738 21.74 16.29 -5.97
N GLU A 739 21.76 17.34 -6.80
CA GLU A 739 20.67 18.29 -7.01
C GLU A 739 20.11 18.07 -8.41
N VAL A 740 18.80 17.96 -8.54
CA VAL A 740 18.13 17.61 -9.80
C VAL A 740 17.06 18.62 -10.15
N GLU A 741 17.11 19.11 -11.39
CA GLU A 741 15.99 19.76 -12.06
C GLU A 741 15.39 18.76 -13.04
N TRP A 742 14.13 18.34 -12.85
CA TRP A 742 13.54 17.22 -13.57
C TRP A 742 12.21 17.60 -14.23
N HIS A 743 12.18 17.61 -15.55
CA HIS A 743 10.99 17.91 -16.36
C HIS A 743 10.70 16.85 -17.42
N GLU A 744 11.09 15.62 -17.14
CA GLU A 744 10.94 14.52 -18.08
C GLU A 744 9.51 13.92 -18.03
N LYS A 745 9.18 13.21 -19.12
CA LYS A 745 7.94 12.45 -19.23
C LYS A 745 8.28 11.02 -19.66
N TRP A 746 7.72 10.05 -18.93
CA TRP A 746 7.94 8.63 -19.23
C TRP A 746 9.43 8.25 -19.29
N LYS A 747 10.20 8.81 -18.39
CA LYS A 747 11.62 8.51 -18.21
C LYS A 747 11.89 7.97 -16.81
N PHE A 748 12.91 7.15 -16.70
CA PHE A 748 13.37 6.55 -15.47
C PHE A 748 14.88 6.78 -15.32
N LEU A 749 15.27 7.54 -14.31
CA LEU A 749 16.66 7.85 -13.99
C LEU A 749 17.19 6.88 -12.94
N LYS A 750 18.33 6.27 -13.24
CA LYS A 750 19.05 5.38 -12.30
C LYS A 750 20.53 5.72 -12.28
N VAL A 751 21.23 5.21 -11.24
CA VAL A 751 22.69 5.26 -11.15
C VAL A 751 23.25 3.84 -11.02
N GLU A 752 24.35 3.57 -11.73
CA GLU A 752 24.97 2.24 -11.83
C GLU A 752 26.35 2.20 -11.18
N PHE A 753 26.64 1.06 -10.56
CA PHE A 753 27.90 0.72 -9.91
C PHE A 753 28.34 -0.67 -10.38
N PRO A 754 29.11 -0.78 -11.47
CA PRO A 754 29.71 -2.04 -11.92
C PRO A 754 30.93 -2.37 -11.05
N VAL A 755 30.85 -3.45 -10.28
CA VAL A 755 31.87 -3.85 -9.31
C VAL A 755 32.54 -5.16 -9.70
N ASP A 756 33.81 -5.37 -9.33
CA ASP A 756 34.55 -6.62 -9.61
C ASP A 756 34.28 -7.66 -8.49
N ILE A 757 33.01 -7.98 -8.30
CA ILE A 757 32.54 -8.97 -7.33
C ILE A 757 31.59 -9.92 -8.03
N ARG A 758 31.65 -11.20 -7.72
CA ARG A 758 30.79 -12.23 -8.28
C ARG A 758 30.06 -13.02 -7.22
N ASN A 759 28.74 -12.89 -7.25
CA ASN A 759 27.84 -13.73 -6.45
C ASN A 759 26.56 -13.97 -7.23
N THR A 760 25.91 -15.09 -7.01
CA THR A 760 24.59 -15.41 -7.57
C THR A 760 23.43 -14.77 -6.80
N GLU A 761 23.72 -14.16 -5.65
CA GLU A 761 22.75 -13.45 -4.82
C GLU A 761 23.33 -12.12 -4.34
N ALA A 762 22.49 -11.10 -4.27
CA ALA A 762 22.75 -9.84 -3.58
C ALA A 762 21.87 -9.73 -2.33
N SER A 763 22.37 -9.04 -1.30
CA SER A 763 21.65 -8.81 -0.03
C SER A 763 21.01 -7.43 -0.02
N TYR A 764 19.80 -7.33 0.53
CA TYR A 764 19.05 -6.08 0.61
C TYR A 764 18.51 -5.91 2.02
N GLU A 765 18.75 -4.75 2.62
CA GLU A 765 18.14 -4.41 3.91
C GLU A 765 16.65 -4.10 3.71
N THR A 766 15.84 -4.69 4.56
CA THR A 766 14.40 -4.46 4.67
C THR A 766 14.02 -4.29 6.15
N GLN A 767 12.73 -4.30 6.47
CA GLN A 767 12.25 -4.13 7.85
C GLN A 767 12.80 -5.23 8.77
N TYR A 768 13.60 -4.86 9.77
CA TYR A 768 14.16 -5.77 10.78
C TYR A 768 14.93 -6.97 10.22
N GLY A 769 15.41 -6.90 8.99
CA GLY A 769 16.14 -8.03 8.43
C GLY A 769 16.78 -7.74 7.08
N ILE A 770 17.32 -8.81 6.52
CA ILE A 770 18.01 -8.81 5.23
C ILE A 770 17.36 -9.89 4.38
N ILE A 771 17.08 -9.56 3.12
CA ILE A 771 16.64 -10.53 2.14
C ILE A 771 17.68 -10.69 1.05
N ARG A 772 17.87 -11.93 0.56
CA ARG A 772 18.71 -12.22 -0.58
C ARG A 772 17.87 -12.45 -1.81
N ARG A 773 18.33 -11.91 -2.94
CA ARG A 773 17.66 -12.07 -4.23
C ARG A 773 18.69 -12.37 -5.32
N PRO A 774 18.30 -13.12 -6.37
CA PRO A 774 19.23 -13.54 -7.42
C PRO A 774 19.80 -12.35 -8.21
N THR A 775 21.04 -12.48 -8.65
CA THR A 775 21.72 -11.55 -9.56
C THR A 775 21.66 -12.01 -11.02
N HIS A 776 20.81 -12.98 -11.34
CA HIS A 776 20.69 -13.61 -12.66
C HIS A 776 19.22 -13.85 -13.01
N TYR A 777 18.95 -14.21 -14.27
CA TYR A 777 17.60 -14.48 -14.79
C TYR A 777 17.46 -15.95 -15.26
N ASN A 778 17.92 -16.91 -14.45
CA ASN A 778 17.90 -18.33 -14.80
C ASN A 778 16.48 -18.89 -14.97
N THR A 779 15.55 -18.41 -14.16
CA THR A 779 14.14 -18.78 -14.21
C THR A 779 13.25 -17.54 -14.37
N THR A 780 11.98 -17.74 -14.71
CA THR A 780 11.00 -16.64 -14.72
C THR A 780 10.79 -16.02 -13.34
N TRP A 781 10.97 -16.78 -12.28
CA TRP A 781 10.92 -16.27 -10.90
C TRP A 781 12.09 -15.34 -10.58
N ASP A 782 13.28 -15.65 -11.08
CA ASP A 782 14.45 -14.78 -10.93
C ASP A 782 14.28 -13.52 -11.78
N MET A 783 13.88 -13.68 -13.04
CA MET A 783 13.66 -12.57 -13.96
C MET A 783 12.59 -11.60 -13.44
N ALA A 784 11.53 -12.10 -12.80
CA ALA A 784 10.47 -11.26 -12.24
C ALA A 784 11.00 -10.22 -11.25
N LYS A 785 12.15 -10.46 -10.62
CA LYS A 785 12.81 -9.57 -9.64
C LYS A 785 13.80 -8.60 -10.28
N PHE A 786 13.55 -8.16 -11.50
CA PHE A 786 14.40 -7.18 -12.21
C PHE A 786 14.39 -5.76 -11.59
N GLU A 787 13.46 -5.48 -10.69
CA GLU A 787 13.39 -4.31 -9.83
C GLU A 787 12.83 -4.76 -8.47
N VAL A 788 13.49 -4.39 -7.39
CA VAL A 788 13.15 -4.85 -6.03
C VAL A 788 13.18 -3.69 -5.05
N CYS A 789 12.51 -3.85 -3.91
CA CYS A 789 12.57 -2.88 -2.83
C CYS A 789 13.79 -3.16 -1.93
N CYS A 790 14.53 -2.10 -1.60
CA CYS A 790 15.51 -2.11 -0.52
C CYS A 790 15.38 -0.81 0.29
N HIS A 791 15.76 -0.82 1.57
CA HIS A 791 15.61 0.38 2.41
C HIS A 791 16.89 1.22 2.42
N LYS A 792 17.83 0.92 3.30
CA LYS A 792 18.98 1.78 3.53
C LYS A 792 20.22 1.36 2.77
N TRP A 793 20.34 0.07 2.45
CA TRP A 793 21.49 -0.44 1.73
C TRP A 793 21.21 -1.73 0.95
N ALA A 794 21.97 -1.90 -0.11
CA ALA A 794 22.09 -3.15 -0.84
C ALA A 794 23.56 -3.54 -0.92
N ASP A 795 23.86 -4.83 -0.84
CA ASP A 795 25.20 -5.38 -0.76
C ASP A 795 25.42 -6.49 -1.78
N LEU A 796 26.59 -6.47 -2.40
CA LEU A 796 27.08 -7.58 -3.23
C LEU A 796 28.43 -8.01 -2.66
N SER A 797 28.47 -9.21 -2.12
CA SER A 797 29.65 -9.77 -1.45
C SER A 797 30.00 -11.13 -2.00
N GLU A 798 31.28 -11.42 -2.01
CA GLU A 798 31.87 -12.75 -2.24
C GLU A 798 32.63 -13.20 -0.98
N ASN A 799 33.32 -14.35 -1.04
CA ASN A 799 34.05 -14.83 0.13
C ASN A 799 35.17 -13.85 0.53
N GLY A 800 35.02 -13.21 1.66
CA GLY A 800 36.02 -12.34 2.29
C GLY A 800 36.05 -10.90 1.79
N TYR A 801 35.17 -10.50 0.85
CA TYR A 801 35.08 -9.12 0.36
C TYR A 801 33.69 -8.76 -0.15
N GLY A 802 33.31 -7.50 0.00
CA GLY A 802 31.98 -7.04 -0.43
C GLY A 802 31.92 -5.53 -0.63
N VAL A 803 30.88 -5.10 -1.33
CA VAL A 803 30.60 -3.69 -1.61
C VAL A 803 29.14 -3.40 -1.35
N SER A 804 28.88 -2.34 -0.61
CA SER A 804 27.52 -1.89 -0.32
C SER A 804 27.24 -0.51 -0.92
N VAL A 805 26.04 -0.37 -1.47
CA VAL A 805 25.46 0.92 -1.89
C VAL A 805 24.42 1.31 -0.85
N LEU A 806 24.66 2.42 -0.15
CA LEU A 806 23.74 2.97 0.83
C LEU A 806 22.92 4.09 0.21
N ASN A 807 21.74 4.38 0.77
CA ASN A 807 20.90 5.47 0.29
C ASN A 807 20.12 6.13 1.42
N ASP A 808 19.74 7.39 1.22
CA ASP A 808 19.03 8.19 2.20
C ASP A 808 17.51 7.98 2.17
N SER A 809 16.92 7.84 0.98
CA SER A 809 15.44 7.78 0.84
C SER A 809 14.97 7.16 -0.48
N LYS A 810 15.82 6.34 -1.12
CA LYS A 810 15.47 5.60 -2.33
C LYS A 810 15.22 4.14 -2.00
N TYR A 811 14.30 3.51 -2.73
CA TYR A 811 13.85 2.14 -2.40
C TYR A 811 13.96 1.19 -3.59
N GLY A 812 13.84 1.69 -4.81
CA GLY A 812 13.97 0.84 -6.01
C GLY A 812 15.42 0.46 -6.27
N PHE A 813 15.69 -0.82 -6.47
CA PHE A 813 17.04 -1.33 -6.69
C PHE A 813 17.03 -2.53 -7.65
N ALA A 814 18.14 -2.75 -8.33
CA ALA A 814 18.36 -3.95 -9.14
C ALA A 814 19.83 -4.34 -9.08
N THR A 815 20.13 -5.64 -8.98
CA THR A 815 21.48 -6.16 -9.17
C THR A 815 21.43 -7.26 -10.21
N CYS A 816 22.14 -7.06 -11.31
CA CYS A 816 22.23 -8.05 -12.38
C CYS A 816 23.71 -8.33 -12.71
N GLY A 817 24.14 -9.56 -12.48
CA GLY A 817 25.56 -9.93 -12.54
C GLY A 817 26.36 -9.14 -11.49
N ASP A 818 27.30 -8.33 -11.99
CA ASP A 818 28.20 -7.49 -11.22
C ASP A 818 27.79 -5.99 -11.21
N VAL A 819 26.62 -5.65 -11.72
CA VAL A 819 26.12 -4.27 -11.77
C VAL A 819 25.03 -4.04 -10.73
N MET A 820 25.31 -3.20 -9.75
CA MET A 820 24.37 -2.68 -8.77
C MET A 820 23.73 -1.40 -9.30
N ARG A 821 22.41 -1.28 -9.25
CA ARG A 821 21.67 -0.17 -9.86
C ARG A 821 20.62 0.37 -8.91
N LEU A 822 20.77 1.62 -8.48
CA LEU A 822 19.82 2.32 -7.64
C LEU A 822 18.86 3.16 -8.50
N SER A 823 17.57 3.05 -8.28
CA SER A 823 16.53 3.84 -8.93
C SER A 823 16.38 5.18 -8.23
N LEU A 824 16.43 6.28 -9.00
CA LEU A 824 16.45 7.63 -8.43
C LEU A 824 15.12 8.38 -8.60
N LEU A 825 14.63 8.50 -9.85
CA LEU A 825 13.43 9.23 -10.20
C LEU A 825 12.74 8.59 -11.41
N ARG A 826 11.40 8.69 -11.44
CA ARG A 826 10.61 8.36 -12.62
C ARG A 826 9.46 9.36 -12.77
N SER A 827 8.92 9.48 -13.98
CA SER A 827 7.90 10.50 -14.29
C SER A 827 6.71 9.91 -15.04
N PRO A 828 5.87 9.10 -14.37
CA PRO A 828 4.58 8.69 -14.90
C PRO A 828 3.67 9.91 -15.11
N LYS A 829 2.64 9.76 -15.95
CA LYS A 829 1.69 10.84 -16.28
C LYS A 829 0.25 10.52 -15.91
N ALA A 830 0.02 9.43 -15.19
CA ALA A 830 -1.29 9.04 -14.68
C ALA A 830 -1.14 8.17 -13.42
N PRO A 831 -1.98 8.38 -12.39
CA PRO A 831 -3.07 9.35 -12.32
C PRO A 831 -2.64 10.79 -11.97
N ASP A 832 -1.38 11.02 -11.59
CA ASP A 832 -0.80 12.35 -11.43
C ASP A 832 -0.02 12.74 -12.69
N GLY A 833 -0.47 13.81 -13.35
CA GLY A 833 0.17 14.32 -14.57
C GLY A 833 1.50 15.04 -14.32
N HIS A 834 1.75 15.46 -13.08
CA HIS A 834 2.93 16.24 -12.66
C HIS A 834 3.87 15.46 -11.74
N ALA A 835 3.63 14.15 -11.57
CA ALA A 835 4.44 13.30 -10.70
C ALA A 835 5.96 13.50 -10.92
N ASP A 836 6.67 13.79 -9.82
CA ASP A 836 8.12 13.99 -9.74
C ASP A 836 8.68 15.08 -10.69
N MET A 837 7.85 16.05 -11.14
CA MET A 837 8.28 17.16 -11.99
C MET A 837 8.60 18.40 -11.17
N GLY A 838 9.60 19.18 -11.65
CA GLY A 838 9.97 20.47 -11.10
C GLY A 838 11.38 20.49 -10.50
N GLU A 839 11.69 21.58 -9.79
CA GLU A 839 12.88 21.68 -8.96
C GLU A 839 12.70 20.75 -7.76
N LEU A 840 13.15 19.51 -7.90
CA LEU A 840 13.29 18.61 -6.77
C LEU A 840 14.45 19.13 -5.92
N ILE A 841 14.07 20.02 -5.00
CA ILE A 841 14.93 20.61 -4.00
C ILE A 841 15.85 19.53 -3.46
N SER A 842 17.15 19.75 -3.68
CA SER A 842 18.30 19.06 -3.08
C SER A 842 17.91 17.92 -2.12
N HIS A 843 17.32 16.87 -2.64
CA HIS A 843 17.45 15.59 -1.99
C HIS A 843 18.93 15.27 -2.14
N SER A 844 19.70 15.47 -1.08
CA SER A 844 21.02 14.91 -1.04
C SER A 844 20.84 13.43 -1.28
N LEU A 845 21.01 12.99 -2.51
CA LEU A 845 21.18 11.61 -2.85
C LEU A 845 22.52 11.21 -2.26
N SER A 846 22.58 11.10 -0.94
CA SER A 846 23.73 10.48 -0.30
C SER A 846 23.68 9.01 -0.71
N VAL A 847 24.58 8.66 -1.58
CA VAL A 847 24.87 7.26 -1.93
C VAL A 847 26.29 6.98 -1.44
N PRO A 848 26.47 6.72 -0.13
CA PRO A 848 27.76 6.29 0.35
C PRO A 848 28.06 4.91 -0.23
N PHE A 849 29.25 4.79 -0.78
CA PHE A 849 29.77 3.57 -1.35
C PHE A 849 30.85 3.04 -0.42
N ILE A 850 30.55 1.94 0.29
CA ILE A 850 31.44 1.34 1.29
C ILE A 850 32.02 0.05 0.71
N CYS A 851 33.33 -0.12 0.87
CA CYS A 851 34.03 -1.36 0.56
C CYS A 851 34.19 -2.25 1.77
#